data_a50227439394affa176e2531777705ff
#
_entry.id   a50227439394affa176e2531777705ff
#
_cell.length_a   1.000
_cell.length_b   1.000
_cell.length_c   1.000
_cell.angle_alpha   90.00
_cell.angle_beta   90.00
_cell.angle_gamma   90.00
#
_symmetry.space_group_name_H-M   'P 1'
#
loop_
_entity.id
_entity.type
_entity.pdbx_description
1 polymer ?
#
loop_
_entity_poly.entity_id
_entity_poly.type
_entity_poly.pdbx_seq_one_letter_code
_entity_poly.pdbx_strand_id
1 'polypeptide(L)'
;MKFNGLTDREVEESRKKHGSNAIPDSEPTTFWQEFKETFGDPMIKILLAIAALMIVMFFFGYAEIYEPLGTIVAVLIVAFVSAKTGVASDTKYRELKDSTKKDQCKVHRNGVVVVIDVDDVVVGDKVLLQAGDKIPADGILISGHLHVDNSALNGEAEECKKTEAPQDFQLADDITGETFVDQHSLFRGAVVFDGEGILDVRKVGLQTMMGKMAEEMQEEEPDSPLKVKLAKLAKQISTFGYIGAIVIAVLYFAYFIVSAGGPSVYFAAGAEQIIKDVVEAVSLAVVIIVCAVPEGLPLMISLVLMQNTSKMLDHNVLVRKAEGIETAGSLNILFSDKTGTITKGSLEVVDFFTADGQSIELSQLEHHSAVNGLVDLAIGKNTQSMFDSTHRVIGGNATDQALMKFIGEETFRVLDADRDCVVSCSQGFNSTNKFSQARIDSLGKTFYKGAPERLLAVAKHYLDAEGNVKELNLDVLNQKIDGLATKAMRVLAFGYSEKELVENTINDDVVIIGLVGIRDDVRPEAKEAIEEVQNAGIQVVMITGDRLETAVAIAKDAGLLKDESDKALSSAQLNEMSDEEVKAIIPHIRVIARALPTDKSRMVRLCQEMNLVVGMTGDGVNDSPALKRADVGFAMGSGTEAAKEAGKIVILDDNFKSIKDAIWYGRTIYHNILKFCKFQLVINVTAVIVSAIAPFFGVEEPLKVTHLLFVNLVMDGLGAIMLGNEPALEKYMKEKPRRRDESIIL
;
A
#
# COMPACT_ATOMS: atom_id res chain seq x y z
N MET A 1 4.83 38.65 -10.07
CA MET A 1 3.45 39.09 -9.82
C MET A 1 2.94 38.42 -8.57
N LYS A 2 2.47 39.17 -7.59
CA LYS A 2 1.97 38.58 -6.34
C LYS A 2 0.46 38.31 -6.52
N PHE A 3 0.06 37.04 -6.45
CA PHE A 3 -1.34 36.66 -6.56
C PHE A 3 -1.99 36.70 -5.18
N ASN A 4 -3.16 37.33 -5.07
CA ASN A 4 -3.91 37.37 -3.82
C ASN A 4 -4.70 36.09 -3.57
N GLY A 5 -5.06 35.37 -4.63
CA GLY A 5 -5.88 34.16 -4.52
C GLY A 5 -7.33 34.42 -4.10
N LEU A 6 -8.04 33.38 -3.74
CA LEU A 6 -9.43 33.47 -3.29
C LEU A 6 -9.52 33.90 -1.82
N THR A 7 -10.56 34.66 -1.48
CA THR A 7 -10.94 34.89 -0.09
C THR A 7 -11.73 33.70 0.46
N ASP A 8 -11.86 33.59 1.77
CA ASP A 8 -12.60 32.48 2.41
C ASP A 8 -14.03 32.36 1.89
N ARG A 9 -14.69 33.50 1.64
CA ARG A 9 -16.04 33.55 1.08
C ARG A 9 -16.06 33.01 -0.35
N GLU A 10 -15.13 33.42 -1.19
CA GLU A 10 -15.01 32.96 -2.56
C GLU A 10 -14.70 31.46 -2.64
N VAL A 11 -13.93 30.91 -1.71
CA VAL A 11 -13.65 29.47 -1.57
C VAL A 11 -14.95 28.71 -1.28
N GLU A 12 -15.77 29.17 -0.35
CA GLU A 12 -17.05 28.52 -0.03
C GLU A 12 -18.03 28.58 -1.20
N GLU A 13 -18.11 29.71 -1.87
CA GLU A 13 -18.96 29.88 -3.06
C GLU A 13 -18.54 28.91 -4.18
N SER A 14 -17.25 28.79 -4.45
CA SER A 14 -16.73 27.87 -5.44
C SER A 14 -16.98 26.41 -5.06
N ARG A 15 -16.83 26.07 -3.78
CA ARG A 15 -17.10 24.72 -3.27
C ARG A 15 -18.57 24.33 -3.43
N LYS A 16 -19.48 25.25 -3.22
CA LYS A 16 -20.92 25.04 -3.44
C LYS A 16 -21.26 24.86 -4.91
N LYS A 17 -20.61 25.63 -5.79
CA LYS A 17 -20.90 25.63 -7.23
C LYS A 17 -20.26 24.46 -7.98
N HIS A 18 -19.02 24.13 -7.69
CA HIS A 18 -18.22 23.16 -8.43
C HIS A 18 -17.86 21.90 -7.63
N GLY A 19 -18.11 21.89 -6.34
CA GLY A 19 -17.72 20.81 -5.42
C GLY A 19 -16.31 20.92 -4.92
N SER A 20 -15.92 19.94 -4.10
CA SER A 20 -14.56 19.81 -3.57
C SER A 20 -13.69 18.97 -4.51
N ASN A 21 -12.39 19.01 -4.30
CA ASN A 21 -11.41 18.22 -5.06
C ASN A 21 -11.32 16.78 -4.57
N ALA A 22 -12.10 16.38 -3.57
CA ALA A 22 -12.15 15.01 -3.12
C ALA A 22 -12.70 14.09 -4.21
N ILE A 23 -12.00 12.98 -4.45
CA ILE A 23 -12.53 11.90 -5.28
C ILE A 23 -13.37 11.03 -4.34
N PRO A 24 -14.69 10.91 -4.57
CA PRO A 24 -15.54 10.12 -3.68
C PRO A 24 -15.11 8.68 -3.62
N ASP A 25 -15.17 8.11 -2.44
CA ASP A 25 -14.98 6.69 -2.24
C ASP A 25 -16.17 5.91 -2.79
N SER A 26 -15.97 4.59 -2.95
CA SER A 26 -17.06 3.66 -3.20
C SER A 26 -18.16 3.85 -2.15
N GLU A 27 -19.42 3.66 -2.53
CA GLU A 27 -20.54 3.78 -1.60
C GLU A 27 -20.36 2.89 -0.37
N PRO A 28 -20.74 3.35 0.84
CA PRO A 28 -20.66 2.53 2.04
C PRO A 28 -21.49 1.27 1.87
N THR A 29 -20.96 0.13 2.30
CA THR A 29 -21.69 -1.13 2.32
C THR A 29 -22.84 -1.01 3.31
N THR A 30 -24.05 -1.27 2.87
CA THR A 30 -25.23 -1.24 3.73
C THR A 30 -25.43 -2.60 4.42
N PHE A 31 -26.06 -2.58 5.60
CA PHE A 31 -26.43 -3.79 6.32
C PHE A 31 -27.24 -4.76 5.44
N TRP A 32 -28.19 -4.25 4.68
CA TRP A 32 -29.05 -5.08 3.84
C TRP A 32 -28.35 -5.72 2.66
N GLN A 33 -27.33 -5.06 2.09
CA GLN A 33 -26.51 -5.66 1.05
C GLN A 33 -25.71 -6.85 1.58
N GLU A 34 -25.02 -6.68 2.71
CA GLU A 34 -24.27 -7.73 3.38
C GLU A 34 -25.18 -8.90 3.82
N PHE A 35 -26.36 -8.56 4.34
CA PHE A 35 -27.37 -9.54 4.75
C PHE A 35 -27.82 -10.40 3.56
N LYS A 36 -28.09 -9.79 2.41
CA LYS A 36 -28.48 -10.51 1.19
C LYS A 36 -27.34 -11.36 0.63
N GLU A 37 -26.11 -10.88 0.68
CA GLU A 37 -24.94 -11.61 0.20
C GLU A 37 -24.72 -12.91 0.97
N THR A 38 -25.05 -12.94 2.25
CA THR A 38 -24.95 -14.17 3.07
C THR A 38 -25.81 -15.29 2.50
N PHE A 39 -26.98 -15.00 1.95
CA PHE A 39 -27.84 -15.98 1.32
C PHE A 39 -27.32 -16.53 -0.01
N GLY A 40 -26.27 -15.91 -0.57
CA GLY A 40 -25.55 -16.41 -1.73
C GLY A 40 -24.57 -17.55 -1.43
N ASP A 41 -24.23 -17.77 -0.15
CA ASP A 41 -23.34 -18.84 0.27
C ASP A 41 -23.94 -20.21 -0.05
N PRO A 42 -23.22 -21.12 -0.74
CA PRO A 42 -23.69 -22.46 -1.07
C PRO A 42 -24.18 -23.28 0.16
N MET A 43 -23.49 -23.15 1.30
CA MET A 43 -23.84 -23.83 2.52
C MET A 43 -25.19 -23.35 3.08
N ILE A 44 -25.41 -22.05 3.08
CA ILE A 44 -26.67 -21.45 3.50
C ILE A 44 -27.82 -21.87 2.60
N LYS A 45 -27.59 -21.96 1.30
CA LYS A 45 -28.56 -22.44 0.33
C LYS A 45 -28.96 -23.90 0.61
N ILE A 46 -28.00 -24.76 0.94
CA ILE A 46 -28.22 -26.14 1.30
C ILE A 46 -29.10 -26.23 2.57
N LEU A 47 -28.77 -25.46 3.60
CA LEU A 47 -29.54 -25.41 4.85
C LEU A 47 -30.98 -24.95 4.62
N LEU A 48 -31.18 -23.93 3.78
CA LEU A 48 -32.52 -23.47 3.42
C LEU A 48 -33.33 -24.53 2.64
N ALA A 49 -32.67 -25.23 1.72
CA ALA A 49 -33.29 -26.34 1.00
C ALA A 49 -33.72 -27.49 1.95
N ILE A 50 -32.89 -27.83 2.93
CA ILE A 50 -33.19 -28.83 3.96
C ILE A 50 -34.35 -28.35 4.83
N ALA A 51 -34.36 -27.08 5.25
CA ALA A 51 -35.46 -26.51 6.03
C ALA A 51 -36.78 -26.54 5.25
N ALA A 52 -36.75 -26.22 3.95
CA ALA A 52 -37.93 -26.32 3.09
C ALA A 52 -38.46 -27.76 2.99
N LEU A 53 -37.57 -28.75 2.82
CA LEU A 53 -37.92 -30.17 2.81
C LEU A 53 -38.55 -30.59 4.13
N MET A 54 -38.00 -30.18 5.27
CA MET A 54 -38.56 -30.48 6.60
C MET A 54 -39.92 -29.84 6.82
N ILE A 55 -40.16 -28.64 6.30
CA ILE A 55 -41.51 -28.02 6.37
C ILE A 55 -42.50 -28.81 5.57
N VAL A 56 -42.16 -29.28 4.37
CA VAL A 56 -43.04 -30.17 3.58
C VAL A 56 -43.32 -31.46 4.35
N MET A 57 -42.32 -32.07 4.95
CA MET A 57 -42.47 -33.26 5.78
C MET A 57 -43.37 -33.03 7.01
N PHE A 58 -43.29 -31.86 7.62
CA PHE A 58 -44.16 -31.45 8.72
C PHE A 58 -45.65 -31.43 8.30
N PHE A 59 -45.96 -30.86 7.13
CA PHE A 59 -47.36 -30.86 6.65
C PHE A 59 -47.92 -32.24 6.36
N PHE A 60 -47.06 -33.22 6.09
CA PHE A 60 -47.43 -34.60 5.93
C PHE A 60 -47.42 -35.41 7.25
N GLY A 61 -47.10 -34.76 8.38
CA GLY A 61 -47.08 -35.36 9.71
C GLY A 61 -45.85 -36.17 10.06
N TYR A 62 -44.75 -36.05 9.25
CA TYR A 62 -43.55 -36.87 9.41
C TYR A 62 -42.37 -36.13 10.10
N ALA A 63 -42.49 -34.85 10.35
CA ALA A 63 -41.48 -34.04 11.04
C ALA A 63 -42.07 -33.05 12.02
N GLU A 64 -41.30 -32.62 13.01
CA GLU A 64 -41.72 -31.60 13.97
C GLU A 64 -41.37 -30.22 13.45
N ILE A 65 -42.26 -29.22 13.70
CA ILE A 65 -42.10 -27.86 13.15
C ILE A 65 -40.92 -27.11 13.71
N TYR A 66 -40.48 -27.39 14.92
CA TYR A 66 -39.39 -26.67 15.54
C TYR A 66 -38.02 -26.95 14.92
N GLU A 67 -37.83 -28.08 14.25
CA GLU A 67 -36.57 -28.40 13.55
C GLU A 67 -36.30 -27.43 12.36
N PRO A 68 -37.23 -27.28 11.39
CA PRO A 68 -37.03 -26.33 10.31
C PRO A 68 -37.06 -24.88 10.79
N LEU A 69 -37.86 -24.55 11.80
CA LEU A 69 -37.86 -23.21 12.40
C LEU A 69 -36.51 -22.90 13.05
N GLY A 70 -35.94 -23.87 13.78
CA GLY A 70 -34.59 -23.71 14.35
C GLY A 70 -33.51 -23.47 13.29
N THR A 71 -33.60 -24.20 12.19
CA THR A 71 -32.68 -24.02 11.04
C THR A 71 -32.82 -22.62 10.43
N ILE A 72 -34.05 -22.16 10.20
CA ILE A 72 -34.27 -20.80 9.65
C ILE A 72 -33.76 -19.72 10.61
N VAL A 73 -34.04 -19.86 11.91
CA VAL A 73 -33.58 -18.92 12.93
C VAL A 73 -32.05 -18.90 12.97
N ALA A 74 -31.39 -20.04 12.89
CA ALA A 74 -29.93 -20.14 12.84
C ALA A 74 -29.36 -19.42 11.61
N VAL A 75 -29.94 -19.63 10.43
CA VAL A 75 -29.51 -18.94 9.19
C VAL A 75 -29.70 -17.43 9.32
N LEU A 76 -30.80 -16.97 9.88
CA LEU A 76 -31.06 -15.55 10.11
C LEU A 76 -30.05 -14.93 11.08
N ILE A 77 -29.69 -15.65 12.16
CA ILE A 77 -28.65 -15.19 13.10
C ILE A 77 -27.31 -15.09 12.40
N VAL A 78 -26.90 -16.07 11.61
CA VAL A 78 -25.64 -16.04 10.85
C VAL A 78 -25.65 -14.86 9.88
N ALA A 79 -26.72 -14.65 9.13
CA ALA A 79 -26.86 -13.55 8.20
C ALA A 79 -26.79 -12.18 8.91
N PHE A 80 -27.44 -12.04 10.05
CA PHE A 80 -27.42 -10.82 10.86
C PHE A 80 -26.02 -10.51 11.38
N VAL A 81 -25.34 -11.48 11.96
CA VAL A 81 -23.97 -11.29 12.51
C VAL A 81 -22.99 -11.00 11.40
N SER A 82 -23.04 -11.70 10.27
CA SER A 82 -22.20 -11.45 9.11
C SER A 82 -22.42 -10.03 8.56
N ALA A 83 -23.65 -9.59 8.44
CA ALA A 83 -24.00 -8.25 7.96
C ALA A 83 -23.49 -7.17 8.91
N LYS A 84 -23.71 -7.33 10.20
CA LYS A 84 -23.25 -6.39 11.21
C LYS A 84 -21.71 -6.30 11.27
N THR A 85 -21.04 -7.43 11.16
CA THR A 85 -19.57 -7.50 11.11
C THR A 85 -19.02 -6.83 9.86
N GLY A 86 -19.60 -7.09 8.70
CA GLY A 86 -19.17 -6.47 7.44
C GLY A 86 -19.33 -4.95 7.45
N VAL A 87 -20.45 -4.45 7.96
CA VAL A 87 -20.68 -2.99 8.10
C VAL A 87 -19.71 -2.38 9.11
N ALA A 88 -19.46 -3.03 10.25
CA ALA A 88 -18.53 -2.54 11.25
C ALA A 88 -17.09 -2.47 10.72
N SER A 89 -16.66 -3.46 9.95
CA SER A 89 -15.34 -3.46 9.28
C SER A 89 -15.21 -2.31 8.28
N ASP A 90 -16.23 -2.11 7.45
CA ASP A 90 -16.23 -1.04 6.44
C ASP A 90 -16.23 0.35 7.10
N THR A 91 -17.04 0.54 8.15
CA THR A 91 -17.09 1.79 8.91
C THR A 91 -15.73 2.09 9.56
N LYS A 92 -15.11 1.10 10.17
CA LYS A 92 -13.79 1.24 10.80
C LYS A 92 -12.71 1.58 9.77
N TYR A 93 -12.74 0.94 8.61
CA TYR A 93 -11.84 1.27 7.51
C TYR A 93 -11.99 2.74 7.07
N ARG A 94 -13.24 3.21 6.91
CA ARG A 94 -13.52 4.61 6.51
C ARG A 94 -13.08 5.62 7.55
N GLU A 95 -13.33 5.36 8.83
CA GLU A 95 -12.86 6.21 9.93
C GLU A 95 -11.34 6.34 9.94
N LEU A 96 -10.63 5.24 9.71
CA LEU A 96 -9.18 5.22 9.67
C LEU A 96 -8.62 5.92 8.44
N LYS A 97 -9.27 5.77 7.31
CA LYS A 97 -8.94 6.49 6.09
C LYS A 97 -9.06 8.01 6.28
N ASP A 98 -10.11 8.46 6.96
CA ASP A 98 -10.32 9.88 7.27
C ASP A 98 -9.31 10.42 8.29
N SER A 99 -8.74 9.57 9.15
CA SER A 99 -7.72 9.94 10.13
C SER A 99 -6.30 9.95 9.59
N THR A 100 -6.05 9.35 8.40
CA THR A 100 -4.72 9.33 7.80
C THR A 100 -4.32 10.69 7.22
N LYS A 101 -3.01 10.97 7.21
CA LYS A 101 -2.45 12.20 6.68
C LYS A 101 -2.70 12.29 5.17
N LYS A 102 -3.46 13.30 4.74
CA LYS A 102 -3.77 13.55 3.33
C LYS A 102 -2.63 14.29 2.63
N ASP A 103 -2.54 14.15 1.31
CA ASP A 103 -1.63 14.95 0.50
C ASP A 103 -1.96 16.44 0.66
N GLN A 104 -0.92 17.27 0.69
CA GLN A 104 -1.04 18.71 0.86
C GLN A 104 -0.48 19.44 -0.35
N CYS A 105 -0.97 20.65 -0.56
CA CYS A 105 -0.47 21.56 -1.60
C CYS A 105 -0.44 23.00 -1.08
N LYS A 106 0.30 23.84 -1.80
CA LYS A 106 0.45 25.27 -1.48
C LYS A 106 -0.45 26.09 -2.36
N VAL A 107 -1.31 26.89 -1.76
CA VAL A 107 -2.23 27.77 -2.50
C VAL A 107 -2.12 29.21 -2.03
N HIS A 108 -2.36 30.13 -2.95
CA HIS A 108 -2.52 31.56 -2.63
C HIS A 108 -3.97 31.82 -2.21
N ARG A 109 -4.17 32.17 -0.95
CA ARG A 109 -5.48 32.56 -0.41
C ARG A 109 -5.32 33.75 0.52
N ASN A 110 -6.24 34.69 0.46
CA ASN A 110 -6.21 35.90 1.29
C ASN A 110 -4.89 36.67 1.22
N GLY A 111 -4.22 36.64 0.07
CA GLY A 111 -2.97 37.33 -0.18
C GLY A 111 -1.70 36.68 0.34
N VAL A 112 -1.80 35.48 0.94
CA VAL A 112 -0.68 34.72 1.47
C VAL A 112 -0.68 33.29 0.94
N VAL A 113 0.49 32.66 0.95
CA VAL A 113 0.64 31.22 0.61
C VAL A 113 0.30 30.41 1.85
N VAL A 114 -0.66 29.51 1.74
CA VAL A 114 -1.06 28.57 2.79
C VAL A 114 -0.94 27.14 2.29
N VAL A 115 -0.65 26.23 3.20
CA VAL A 115 -0.65 24.79 2.92
C VAL A 115 -2.02 24.22 3.29
N ILE A 116 -2.67 23.60 2.33
CA ILE A 116 -3.99 22.98 2.52
C ILE A 116 -3.96 21.53 2.04
N ASP A 117 -4.93 20.75 2.48
CA ASP A 117 -5.15 19.41 1.94
C ASP A 117 -5.58 19.50 0.47
N VAL A 118 -5.12 18.54 -0.34
CA VAL A 118 -5.49 18.48 -1.76
C VAL A 118 -7.00 18.42 -1.95
N ASP A 119 -7.72 17.76 -1.04
CA ASP A 119 -9.18 17.66 -1.07
C ASP A 119 -9.90 19.00 -0.87
N ASP A 120 -9.22 19.98 -0.26
CA ASP A 120 -9.78 21.31 0.02
C ASP A 120 -9.58 22.31 -1.13
N VAL A 121 -8.91 21.91 -2.19
CA VAL A 121 -8.73 22.73 -3.40
C VAL A 121 -10.09 22.92 -4.10
N VAL A 122 -10.37 24.14 -4.52
CA VAL A 122 -11.60 24.49 -5.23
C VAL A 122 -11.28 25.14 -6.58
N VAL A 123 -12.26 25.16 -7.47
CA VAL A 123 -12.12 25.86 -8.76
C VAL A 123 -11.85 27.35 -8.53
N GLY A 124 -10.82 27.87 -9.18
CA GLY A 124 -10.37 29.25 -9.02
C GLY A 124 -9.17 29.42 -8.10
N ASP A 125 -8.78 28.39 -7.36
CA ASP A 125 -7.56 28.45 -6.54
C ASP A 125 -6.31 28.66 -7.39
N LYS A 126 -5.36 29.41 -6.85
CA LYS A 126 -4.04 29.65 -7.44
C LYS A 126 -3.03 28.79 -6.68
N VAL A 127 -2.64 27.67 -7.26
CA VAL A 127 -1.73 26.70 -6.63
C VAL A 127 -0.30 27.01 -7.01
N LEU A 128 0.56 27.17 -6.00
CA LEU A 128 2.00 27.30 -6.21
C LEU A 128 2.60 25.92 -6.45
N LEU A 129 3.19 25.73 -7.63
CA LEU A 129 3.87 24.50 -8.01
C LEU A 129 5.38 24.71 -8.11
N GLN A 130 6.12 23.84 -7.45
CA GLN A 130 7.57 23.80 -7.45
C GLN A 130 8.06 22.40 -7.81
N ALA A 131 9.35 22.26 -8.11
CA ALA A 131 9.94 20.97 -8.43
C ALA A 131 9.68 19.92 -7.33
N GLY A 132 9.21 18.75 -7.73
CA GLY A 132 8.84 17.67 -6.82
C GLY A 132 7.37 17.66 -6.40
N ASP A 133 6.61 18.71 -6.67
CA ASP A 133 5.19 18.77 -6.32
C ASP A 133 4.33 17.94 -7.26
N LYS A 134 3.30 17.30 -6.72
CA LYS A 134 2.22 16.71 -7.51
C LYS A 134 1.17 17.78 -7.82
N ILE A 135 0.67 17.78 -9.03
CA ILE A 135 -0.38 18.69 -9.44
C ILE A 135 -1.70 18.23 -8.80
N PRO A 136 -2.37 19.09 -8.01
CA PRO A 136 -3.53 18.68 -7.20
C PRO A 136 -4.86 18.64 -7.95
N ALA A 137 -4.98 19.35 -9.08
CA ALA A 137 -6.23 19.47 -9.84
C ALA A 137 -5.93 19.81 -11.29
N ASP A 138 -6.93 19.68 -12.15
CA ASP A 138 -6.80 20.06 -13.57
C ASP A 138 -6.96 21.57 -13.74
N GLY A 139 -6.15 22.16 -14.59
CA GLY A 139 -6.20 23.58 -14.86
C GLY A 139 -5.17 24.03 -15.88
N ILE A 140 -4.85 25.31 -15.82
CA ILE A 140 -3.92 25.97 -16.74
C ILE A 140 -2.79 26.65 -15.98
N LEU A 141 -1.61 26.72 -16.59
CA LEU A 141 -0.50 27.46 -16.06
C LEU A 141 -0.65 28.95 -16.39
N ILE A 142 -0.78 29.80 -15.38
CA ILE A 142 -0.99 31.24 -15.54
C ILE A 142 0.27 32.09 -15.25
N SER A 143 1.30 31.50 -14.66
CA SER A 143 2.57 32.17 -14.37
C SER A 143 3.70 31.16 -14.30
N GLY A 144 4.86 31.54 -14.77
CA GLY A 144 6.05 30.73 -14.73
C GLY A 144 6.15 29.67 -15.84
N HIS A 145 7.04 28.73 -15.67
CA HIS A 145 7.24 27.61 -16.58
C HIS A 145 7.59 26.36 -15.79
N LEU A 146 7.14 25.21 -16.27
CA LEU A 146 7.30 23.91 -15.64
C LEU A 146 7.75 22.86 -16.65
N HIS A 147 8.51 21.89 -16.18
CA HIS A 147 8.66 20.60 -16.82
C HIS A 147 7.89 19.57 -16.02
N VAL A 148 6.96 18.89 -16.65
CA VAL A 148 6.00 18.01 -15.99
C VAL A 148 6.13 16.58 -16.52
N ASP A 149 6.07 15.62 -15.61
CA ASP A 149 6.01 14.19 -15.92
C ASP A 149 4.55 13.72 -15.80
N ASN A 150 3.96 13.34 -16.92
CA ASN A 150 2.58 12.82 -17.01
C ASN A 150 2.53 11.27 -16.98
N SER A 151 3.62 10.58 -16.70
CA SER A 151 3.67 9.11 -16.73
C SER A 151 2.65 8.44 -15.82
N ALA A 152 2.29 9.09 -14.70
CA ALA A 152 1.24 8.63 -13.81
C ALA A 152 -0.15 8.57 -14.46
N LEU A 153 -0.38 9.33 -15.52
CA LEU A 153 -1.66 9.44 -16.18
C LEU A 153 -1.74 8.67 -17.50
N ASN A 154 -0.69 8.72 -18.31
CA ASN A 154 -0.67 8.11 -19.65
C ASN A 154 0.34 6.97 -19.80
N GLY A 155 1.15 6.68 -18.77
CA GLY A 155 2.19 5.65 -18.82
C GLY A 155 3.42 5.99 -19.62
N GLU A 156 3.49 7.17 -20.23
CA GLU A 156 4.62 7.63 -21.05
C GLU A 156 5.55 8.51 -20.21
N ALA A 157 6.84 8.13 -20.14
CA ALA A 157 7.87 8.82 -19.37
C ALA A 157 8.45 10.05 -20.08
N GLU A 158 7.67 10.73 -20.91
CA GLU A 158 8.10 11.95 -21.59
C GLU A 158 7.88 13.19 -20.73
N GLU A 159 8.91 14.01 -20.62
CA GLU A 159 8.80 15.32 -20.00
C GLU A 159 8.04 16.28 -20.92
N CYS A 160 7.03 16.91 -20.40
CA CYS A 160 6.26 17.95 -21.08
C CYS A 160 6.67 19.33 -20.57
N LYS A 161 7.11 20.20 -21.47
CA LYS A 161 7.37 21.61 -21.13
C LYS A 161 6.06 22.38 -21.12
N LYS A 162 5.78 23.04 -19.99
CA LYS A 162 4.59 23.87 -19.81
C LYS A 162 5.00 25.34 -19.69
N THR A 163 4.27 26.20 -20.41
CA THR A 163 4.50 27.63 -20.46
C THR A 163 3.22 28.38 -20.08
N GLU A 164 3.40 29.65 -19.77
CA GLU A 164 2.29 30.54 -19.39
C GLU A 164 1.22 30.59 -20.48
N ALA A 165 -0.04 30.36 -20.08
CA ALA A 165 -1.17 30.35 -21.01
C ALA A 165 -1.64 31.77 -21.39
N PRO A 166 -2.10 31.99 -22.64
CA PRO A 166 -2.82 33.21 -23.02
C PRO A 166 -4.08 33.40 -22.16
N GLN A 167 -4.53 34.66 -21.99
CA GLN A 167 -5.67 34.98 -21.14
C GLN A 167 -7.00 34.33 -21.58
N ASP A 168 -7.12 34.02 -22.86
CA ASP A 168 -8.29 33.41 -23.47
C ASP A 168 -8.24 31.90 -23.59
N PHE A 169 -7.13 31.28 -23.11
CA PHE A 169 -6.94 29.84 -23.16
C PHE A 169 -7.94 29.12 -22.25
N GLN A 170 -8.61 28.10 -22.76
CA GLN A 170 -9.49 27.24 -21.99
C GLN A 170 -9.04 25.80 -22.00
N LEU A 171 -9.23 25.12 -20.86
CA LEU A 171 -8.94 23.71 -20.74
C LEU A 171 -9.93 22.90 -21.63
N ALA A 172 -9.41 21.95 -22.41
CA ALA A 172 -10.24 21.10 -23.26
C ALA A 172 -11.19 20.21 -22.43
N ASP A 173 -12.43 20.07 -22.88
CA ASP A 173 -13.42 19.20 -22.24
C ASP A 173 -13.11 17.72 -22.46
N ASP A 174 -12.67 17.36 -23.69
CA ASP A 174 -12.26 16.01 -24.03
C ASP A 174 -10.74 15.91 -24.06
N ILE A 175 -10.20 14.97 -23.28
CA ILE A 175 -8.76 14.78 -23.14
C ILE A 175 -8.31 13.67 -24.08
N THR A 176 -7.55 14.07 -25.10
CA THR A 176 -6.88 13.19 -26.05
C THR A 176 -5.38 13.11 -25.73
N GLY A 177 -4.63 12.22 -26.37
CA GLY A 177 -3.16 12.18 -26.24
C GLY A 177 -2.47 13.50 -26.56
N GLU A 178 -3.05 14.32 -27.45
CA GLU A 178 -2.55 15.66 -27.78
C GLU A 178 -2.77 16.68 -26.64
N THR A 179 -3.79 16.49 -25.81
CA THR A 179 -4.11 17.39 -24.69
C THR A 179 -3.04 17.31 -23.60
N PHE A 180 -2.43 16.12 -23.38
CA PHE A 180 -1.36 15.96 -22.40
C PHE A 180 -0.07 16.70 -22.77
N VAL A 181 0.21 16.79 -24.05
CA VAL A 181 1.40 17.48 -24.57
C VAL A 181 1.14 18.97 -24.84
N ASP A 182 -0.08 19.45 -24.62
CA ASP A 182 -0.44 20.85 -24.69
C ASP A 182 0.46 21.66 -23.74
N GLN A 183 0.95 22.79 -24.20
CA GLN A 183 1.89 23.64 -23.49
C GLN A 183 1.32 24.37 -22.27
N HIS A 184 0.01 24.40 -22.11
CA HIS A 184 -0.67 25.22 -21.10
C HIS A 184 -1.51 24.44 -20.10
N SER A 185 -1.91 23.23 -20.43
CA SER A 185 -2.79 22.42 -19.61
C SER A 185 -2.00 21.59 -18.59
N LEU A 186 -2.48 21.59 -17.35
CA LEU A 186 -1.92 20.81 -16.24
C LEU A 186 -2.98 19.85 -15.72
N PHE A 187 -2.58 18.65 -15.36
CA PHE A 187 -3.49 17.58 -14.95
C PHE A 187 -3.14 17.02 -13.57
N ARG A 188 -4.18 16.73 -12.77
CA ARG A 188 -4.04 16.13 -11.46
C ARG A 188 -3.26 14.81 -11.54
N GLY A 189 -2.30 14.63 -10.64
CA GLY A 189 -1.48 13.42 -10.54
C GLY A 189 -0.17 13.49 -11.30
N ALA A 190 0.00 14.42 -12.22
CA ALA A 190 1.29 14.69 -12.85
C ALA A 190 2.27 15.28 -11.83
N VAL A 191 3.55 15.05 -12.01
CA VAL A 191 4.61 15.52 -11.11
C VAL A 191 5.40 16.63 -11.77
N VAL A 192 5.65 17.72 -11.05
CA VAL A 192 6.53 18.79 -11.49
C VAL A 192 7.96 18.31 -11.33
N PHE A 193 8.65 18.18 -12.44
CA PHE A 193 10.03 17.73 -12.49
C PHE A 193 11.01 18.88 -12.25
N ASP A 194 10.74 20.03 -12.85
CA ASP A 194 11.59 21.23 -12.78
C ASP A 194 10.76 22.48 -13.01
N GLY A 195 11.22 23.61 -12.45
CA GLY A 195 10.60 24.91 -12.63
C GLY A 195 9.69 25.31 -11.47
N GLU A 196 9.10 26.48 -11.60
CA GLU A 196 8.13 27.07 -10.67
C GLU A 196 7.04 27.79 -11.43
N GLY A 197 5.80 27.64 -10.98
CA GLY A 197 4.67 28.27 -11.63
C GLY A 197 3.41 28.28 -10.79
N ILE A 198 2.39 28.92 -11.30
CA ILE A 198 1.07 29.02 -10.67
C ILE A 198 0.03 28.33 -11.54
N LEU A 199 -0.66 27.38 -10.96
CA LEU A 199 -1.80 26.68 -11.54
C LEU A 199 -3.09 27.43 -11.21
N ASP A 200 -3.87 27.78 -12.22
CA ASP A 200 -5.26 28.21 -12.06
C ASP A 200 -6.18 27.01 -12.18
N VAL A 201 -6.80 26.62 -11.07
CA VAL A 201 -7.63 25.41 -11.01
C VAL A 201 -8.94 25.61 -11.78
N ARG A 202 -9.22 24.73 -12.72
CA ARG A 202 -10.41 24.76 -13.59
C ARG A 202 -11.36 23.60 -13.35
N LYS A 203 -10.86 22.42 -13.00
CA LYS A 203 -11.66 21.23 -12.72
C LYS A 203 -11.16 20.56 -11.45
N VAL A 204 -12.09 20.07 -10.63
CA VAL A 204 -11.80 19.40 -9.35
C VAL A 204 -12.54 18.07 -9.24
N GLY A 205 -12.04 17.18 -8.39
CA GLY A 205 -12.68 15.92 -8.04
C GLY A 205 -12.91 14.99 -9.23
N LEU A 206 -14.14 14.52 -9.40
CA LEU A 206 -14.54 13.59 -10.46
C LEU A 206 -14.48 14.19 -11.86
N GLN A 207 -14.47 15.51 -11.97
CA GLN A 207 -14.37 16.19 -13.27
C GLN A 207 -12.93 16.25 -13.78
N THR A 208 -11.95 15.98 -12.92
CA THR A 208 -10.55 15.83 -13.34
C THR A 208 -10.40 14.57 -14.18
N MET A 209 -9.35 14.51 -14.99
CA MET A 209 -9.05 13.32 -15.76
C MET A 209 -8.77 12.12 -14.86
N MET A 210 -8.02 12.31 -13.77
CA MET A 210 -7.76 11.29 -12.78
C MET A 210 -9.05 10.76 -12.15
N GLY A 211 -10.00 11.66 -11.85
CA GLY A 211 -11.31 11.28 -11.32
C GLY A 211 -12.11 10.41 -12.28
N LYS A 212 -12.08 10.73 -13.58
CA LYS A 212 -12.71 9.92 -14.62
C LYS A 212 -12.05 8.55 -14.78
N MET A 213 -10.72 8.49 -14.72
CA MET A 213 -9.97 7.22 -14.76
C MET A 213 -10.30 6.33 -13.56
N ALA A 214 -10.45 6.91 -12.38
CA ALA A 214 -10.80 6.17 -11.17
C ALA A 214 -12.19 5.52 -11.26
N GLU A 215 -13.14 6.14 -11.95
CA GLU A 215 -14.47 5.55 -12.20
C GLU A 215 -14.42 4.36 -13.17
N GLU A 216 -13.49 4.36 -14.14
CA GLU A 216 -13.39 3.32 -15.17
C GLU A 216 -12.61 2.07 -14.68
N MET A 217 -11.83 2.16 -13.60
CA MET A 217 -11.01 1.08 -13.07
C MET A 217 -11.81 0.11 -12.18
N GLN A 218 -12.67 -0.71 -12.78
CA GLN A 218 -13.34 -1.83 -12.10
C GLN A 218 -12.91 -3.17 -12.72
N GLU A 219 -11.69 -3.59 -12.46
CA GLU A 219 -11.25 -4.96 -12.79
C GLU A 219 -11.61 -5.92 -11.65
N GLU A 220 -12.04 -7.15 -12.02
CA GLU A 220 -12.28 -8.21 -11.04
C GLU A 220 -10.96 -8.63 -10.37
N GLU A 221 -10.98 -8.73 -9.05
CA GLU A 221 -9.84 -9.19 -8.28
C GLU A 221 -9.80 -10.73 -8.24
N PRO A 222 -8.61 -11.36 -8.26
CA PRO A 222 -8.51 -12.81 -8.08
C PRO A 222 -8.93 -13.20 -6.65
N ASP A 223 -9.54 -14.38 -6.51
CA ASP A 223 -9.88 -14.92 -5.18
C ASP A 223 -8.60 -15.16 -4.36
N SER A 224 -8.66 -14.89 -3.05
CA SER A 224 -7.54 -15.15 -2.15
C SER A 224 -7.21 -16.64 -2.06
N PRO A 225 -5.96 -17.04 -1.80
CA PRO A 225 -5.61 -18.45 -1.59
C PRO A 225 -6.44 -19.13 -0.52
N LEU A 226 -6.73 -18.44 0.58
CA LEU A 226 -7.58 -18.98 1.64
C LEU A 226 -9.01 -19.25 1.15
N LYS A 227 -9.59 -18.32 0.42
CA LYS A 227 -10.95 -18.46 -0.13
C LYS A 227 -11.04 -19.67 -1.07
N VAL A 228 -10.04 -19.86 -1.93
CA VAL A 228 -9.96 -21.03 -2.83
C VAL A 228 -9.85 -22.32 -2.02
N LYS A 229 -8.99 -22.37 -1.02
CA LYS A 229 -8.80 -23.56 -0.14
C LYS A 229 -10.07 -23.87 0.64
N LEU A 230 -10.75 -22.88 1.17
CA LEU A 230 -12.00 -23.05 1.93
C LEU A 230 -13.14 -23.52 1.05
N ALA A 231 -13.27 -22.99 -0.16
CA ALA A 231 -14.27 -23.45 -1.12
C ALA A 231 -14.03 -24.92 -1.50
N LYS A 232 -12.78 -25.31 -1.70
CA LYS A 232 -12.42 -26.71 -1.98
C LYS A 232 -12.74 -27.62 -0.80
N LEU A 233 -12.41 -27.21 0.42
CA LEU A 233 -12.70 -27.94 1.65
C LEU A 233 -14.22 -28.11 1.83
N ALA A 234 -15.00 -27.05 1.67
CA ALA A 234 -16.43 -27.06 1.76
C ALA A 234 -17.07 -28.04 0.77
N LYS A 235 -16.57 -28.03 -0.48
CA LYS A 235 -17.02 -28.95 -1.52
C LYS A 235 -16.71 -30.40 -1.16
N GLN A 236 -15.51 -30.69 -0.65
CA GLN A 236 -15.11 -32.03 -0.22
C GLN A 236 -15.99 -32.56 0.92
N ILE A 237 -16.23 -31.73 1.94
CA ILE A 237 -17.05 -32.05 3.09
C ILE A 237 -18.51 -32.30 2.67
N SER A 238 -19.05 -31.42 1.84
CA SER A 238 -20.45 -31.57 1.33
C SER A 238 -20.59 -32.83 0.51
N THR A 239 -19.64 -33.16 -0.36
CA THR A 239 -19.66 -34.41 -1.14
C THR A 239 -19.59 -35.64 -0.24
N PHE A 240 -18.72 -35.64 0.76
CA PHE A 240 -18.63 -36.69 1.76
C PHE A 240 -19.96 -36.86 2.52
N GLY A 241 -20.58 -35.76 2.94
CA GLY A 241 -21.87 -35.74 3.63
C GLY A 241 -23.00 -36.31 2.78
N TYR A 242 -23.09 -35.94 1.50
CA TYR A 242 -24.09 -36.44 0.58
C TYR A 242 -23.97 -37.95 0.34
N ILE A 243 -22.74 -38.40 0.03
CA ILE A 243 -22.48 -39.83 -0.20
C ILE A 243 -22.78 -40.61 1.06
N GLY A 244 -22.29 -40.18 2.21
CA GLY A 244 -22.55 -40.81 3.51
C GLY A 244 -24.02 -40.87 3.85
N ALA A 245 -24.78 -39.81 3.61
CA ALA A 245 -26.21 -39.76 3.85
C ALA A 245 -26.99 -40.75 2.99
N ILE A 246 -26.67 -40.84 1.71
CA ILE A 246 -27.30 -41.78 0.78
C ILE A 246 -26.98 -43.21 1.20
N VAL A 247 -25.73 -43.54 1.47
CA VAL A 247 -25.30 -44.88 1.86
C VAL A 247 -26.00 -45.32 3.16
N ILE A 248 -26.03 -44.44 4.16
CA ILE A 248 -26.66 -44.76 5.46
C ILE A 248 -28.17 -44.86 5.34
N ALA A 249 -28.81 -44.00 4.54
CA ALA A 249 -30.25 -44.11 4.28
C ALA A 249 -30.62 -45.48 3.63
N VAL A 250 -29.81 -45.90 2.63
CA VAL A 250 -30.00 -47.19 1.97
C VAL A 250 -29.74 -48.34 2.94
N LEU A 251 -28.68 -48.30 3.73
CA LEU A 251 -28.38 -49.34 4.73
C LEU A 251 -29.46 -49.41 5.81
N TYR A 252 -29.95 -48.30 6.27
CA TYR A 252 -30.98 -48.23 7.29
C TYR A 252 -32.32 -48.76 6.76
N PHE A 253 -32.67 -48.44 5.53
CA PHE A 253 -33.85 -49.01 4.87
C PHE A 253 -33.68 -50.52 4.68
N ALA A 254 -32.53 -51.00 4.27
CA ALA A 254 -32.21 -52.41 4.18
C ALA A 254 -32.33 -53.14 5.55
N TYR A 255 -31.91 -52.46 6.62
CA TYR A 255 -32.07 -52.95 7.98
C TYR A 255 -33.55 -53.15 8.36
N PHE A 256 -34.42 -52.22 7.97
CA PHE A 256 -35.86 -52.40 8.17
C PHE A 256 -36.39 -53.59 7.44
N ILE A 257 -35.97 -53.86 6.21
CA ILE A 257 -36.39 -55.02 5.42
C ILE A 257 -35.94 -56.33 6.08
N VAL A 258 -34.71 -56.40 6.52
CA VAL A 258 -34.12 -57.57 7.18
C VAL A 258 -34.80 -57.82 8.54
N SER A 259 -35.05 -56.79 9.32
CA SER A 259 -35.67 -56.84 10.63
C SER A 259 -37.12 -57.33 10.55
N ALA A 260 -37.82 -57.11 9.45
CA ALA A 260 -39.21 -57.59 9.21
C ALA A 260 -39.30 -59.04 8.76
N GLY A 261 -38.14 -59.68 8.50
CA GLY A 261 -38.10 -61.09 8.11
C GLY A 261 -37.82 -61.34 6.62
N GLY A 262 -37.41 -60.33 5.87
CA GLY A 262 -37.02 -60.40 4.48
C GLY A 262 -37.91 -59.58 3.53
N PRO A 263 -37.52 -59.47 2.25
CA PRO A 263 -38.23 -58.58 1.30
C PRO A 263 -39.70 -58.96 1.09
N SER A 264 -39.99 -60.23 0.99
CA SER A 264 -41.37 -60.71 0.76
C SER A 264 -42.29 -60.37 1.91
N VAL A 265 -41.83 -60.50 3.14
CA VAL A 265 -42.62 -60.20 4.35
C VAL A 265 -42.78 -58.70 4.52
N TYR A 266 -41.68 -57.90 4.24
CA TYR A 266 -41.70 -56.47 4.37
C TYR A 266 -42.70 -55.82 3.40
N PHE A 267 -42.61 -56.12 2.12
CA PHE A 267 -43.47 -55.53 1.09
C PHE A 267 -44.95 -56.03 1.21
N ALA A 268 -45.21 -57.14 1.87
CA ALA A 268 -46.59 -57.64 2.15
C ALA A 268 -47.31 -56.87 3.27
N ALA A 269 -46.55 -56.09 4.09
CA ALA A 269 -47.14 -55.36 5.23
C ALA A 269 -47.88 -54.07 4.84
N GLY A 270 -47.80 -53.62 3.56
CA GLY A 270 -48.57 -52.50 3.03
C GLY A 270 -47.78 -51.24 2.84
N ALA A 271 -48.33 -50.31 2.07
CA ALA A 271 -47.66 -49.07 1.67
C ALA A 271 -47.39 -48.06 2.83
N GLU A 272 -48.25 -48.09 3.85
CA GLU A 272 -48.15 -47.19 5.00
C GLU A 272 -46.86 -47.44 5.79
N GLN A 273 -46.47 -48.67 6.02
CA GLN A 273 -45.25 -49.04 6.71
C GLN A 273 -44.01 -48.67 5.87
N ILE A 274 -44.08 -48.88 4.56
CA ILE A 274 -43.00 -48.52 3.63
C ILE A 274 -42.77 -47.00 3.64
N ILE A 275 -43.85 -46.23 3.61
CA ILE A 275 -43.75 -44.74 3.65
C ILE A 275 -43.14 -44.28 4.96
N LYS A 276 -43.54 -44.83 6.11
CA LYS A 276 -42.95 -44.48 7.41
C LYS A 276 -41.46 -44.78 7.47
N ASP A 277 -41.05 -45.95 6.99
CA ASP A 277 -39.64 -46.36 6.99
C ASP A 277 -38.79 -45.53 6.04
N VAL A 278 -39.30 -45.17 4.86
CA VAL A 278 -38.64 -44.26 3.92
C VAL A 278 -38.47 -42.87 4.52
N VAL A 279 -39.50 -42.35 5.18
CA VAL A 279 -39.43 -41.04 5.84
C VAL A 279 -38.40 -41.05 6.96
N GLU A 280 -38.34 -42.10 7.75
CA GLU A 280 -37.35 -42.22 8.83
C GLU A 280 -35.92 -42.32 8.29
N ALA A 281 -35.71 -43.09 7.22
CA ALA A 281 -34.41 -43.15 6.55
C ALA A 281 -33.99 -41.80 5.95
N VAL A 282 -34.92 -41.08 5.32
CA VAL A 282 -34.69 -39.75 4.78
C VAL A 282 -34.39 -38.75 5.91
N SER A 283 -35.09 -38.82 7.03
CA SER A 283 -34.85 -37.99 8.19
C SER A 283 -33.43 -38.19 8.75
N LEU A 284 -32.99 -39.43 8.85
CA LEU A 284 -31.62 -39.75 9.25
C LEU A 284 -30.58 -39.22 8.25
N ALA A 285 -30.84 -39.36 6.96
CA ALA A 285 -29.98 -38.79 5.91
C ALA A 285 -29.88 -37.27 6.03
N VAL A 286 -30.96 -36.56 6.30
CA VAL A 286 -30.99 -35.10 6.52
C VAL A 286 -30.14 -34.72 7.74
N VAL A 287 -30.26 -35.44 8.86
CA VAL A 287 -29.43 -35.22 10.06
C VAL A 287 -27.94 -35.36 9.73
N ILE A 288 -27.58 -36.38 8.97
CA ILE A 288 -26.17 -36.62 8.57
C ILE A 288 -25.67 -35.49 7.68
N ILE A 289 -26.45 -35.03 6.72
CA ILE A 289 -26.08 -33.89 5.88
C ILE A 289 -25.87 -32.65 6.73
N VAL A 290 -26.75 -32.34 7.67
CA VAL A 290 -26.62 -31.19 8.57
C VAL A 290 -25.38 -31.32 9.46
N CYS A 291 -25.06 -32.51 9.97
CA CYS A 291 -23.84 -32.75 10.72
C CYS A 291 -22.56 -32.50 9.89
N ALA A 292 -22.62 -32.86 8.62
CA ALA A 292 -21.45 -32.73 7.73
C ALA A 292 -21.22 -31.31 7.22
N VAL A 293 -22.28 -30.50 7.12
CA VAL A 293 -22.18 -29.11 6.61
C VAL A 293 -21.64 -28.19 7.71
N PRO A 294 -20.46 -27.54 7.50
CA PRO A 294 -19.90 -26.66 8.50
C PRO A 294 -20.50 -25.24 8.39
N GLU A 295 -21.75 -25.08 8.80
CA GLU A 295 -22.52 -23.85 8.67
C GLU A 295 -21.92 -22.66 9.45
N GLY A 296 -21.17 -22.93 10.52
CA GLY A 296 -20.52 -21.90 11.33
C GLY A 296 -19.18 -21.42 10.75
N LEU A 297 -18.59 -22.13 9.80
CA LEU A 297 -17.24 -21.86 9.31
C LEU A 297 -17.08 -20.47 8.67
N PRO A 298 -17.94 -20.01 7.76
CA PRO A 298 -17.81 -18.65 7.20
C PRO A 298 -17.91 -17.54 8.24
N LEU A 299 -18.83 -17.67 9.19
CA LEU A 299 -19.00 -16.72 10.28
C LEU A 299 -17.73 -16.64 11.14
N MET A 300 -17.16 -17.79 11.42
CA MET A 300 -15.99 -17.91 12.26
C MET A 300 -14.76 -17.26 11.66
N ILE A 301 -14.54 -17.51 10.40
CA ILE A 301 -13.44 -16.90 9.65
C ILE A 301 -13.60 -15.37 9.66
N SER A 302 -14.81 -14.88 9.43
CA SER A 302 -15.12 -13.45 9.49
C SER A 302 -14.83 -12.85 10.87
N LEU A 303 -15.21 -13.52 11.95
CA LEU A 303 -14.95 -13.09 13.31
C LEU A 303 -13.45 -13.06 13.64
N VAL A 304 -12.72 -14.11 13.28
CA VAL A 304 -11.26 -14.18 13.49
C VAL A 304 -10.55 -13.07 12.73
N LEU A 305 -10.90 -12.87 11.46
CA LEU A 305 -10.31 -11.83 10.64
C LEU A 305 -10.61 -10.43 11.21
N MET A 306 -11.85 -10.20 11.66
CA MET A 306 -12.23 -8.90 12.24
C MET A 306 -11.47 -8.59 13.54
N GLN A 307 -11.36 -9.56 14.45
CA GLN A 307 -10.65 -9.39 15.71
C GLN A 307 -9.16 -9.06 15.47
N ASN A 308 -8.55 -9.73 14.52
CA ASN A 308 -7.14 -9.52 14.20
C ASN A 308 -6.90 -8.21 13.43
N THR A 309 -7.87 -7.73 12.66
CA THR A 309 -7.80 -6.42 11.99
C THR A 309 -7.54 -5.29 12.99
N SER A 310 -8.22 -5.31 14.13
CA SER A 310 -7.99 -4.33 15.19
C SER A 310 -6.59 -4.38 15.78
N LYS A 311 -6.05 -5.58 15.98
CA LYS A 311 -4.68 -5.75 16.50
C LYS A 311 -3.62 -5.27 15.51
N MET A 312 -3.85 -5.49 14.23
CA MET A 312 -2.91 -5.08 13.18
C MET A 312 -2.79 -3.56 13.07
N LEU A 313 -3.83 -2.81 13.41
CA LEU A 313 -3.76 -1.34 13.46
C LEU A 313 -2.73 -0.81 14.45
N ASP A 314 -2.56 -1.46 15.59
CA ASP A 314 -1.54 -1.09 16.57
C ASP A 314 -0.12 -1.26 16.01
N HIS A 315 0.03 -2.01 14.92
CA HIS A 315 1.27 -2.21 14.18
C HIS A 315 1.31 -1.43 12.86
N ASN A 316 0.51 -0.38 12.72
CA ASN A 316 0.44 0.47 11.51
C ASN A 316 -0.02 -0.25 10.24
N VAL A 317 -0.76 -1.32 10.39
CA VAL A 317 -1.31 -2.11 9.28
C VAL A 317 -2.83 -1.94 9.24
N LEU A 318 -3.32 -1.28 8.20
CA LEU A 318 -4.75 -1.12 7.94
C LEU A 318 -5.19 -2.16 6.92
N VAL A 319 -6.04 -3.08 7.34
CA VAL A 319 -6.58 -4.11 6.46
C VAL A 319 -7.83 -3.58 5.77
N ARG A 320 -7.77 -3.43 4.48
CA ARG A 320 -8.91 -3.01 3.67
C ARG A 320 -9.81 -4.17 3.31
N LYS A 321 -9.22 -5.32 2.96
CA LYS A 321 -9.91 -6.58 2.70
C LYS A 321 -9.37 -7.66 3.60
N ALA A 322 -10.26 -8.25 4.37
CA ALA A 322 -9.91 -9.23 5.39
C ALA A 322 -9.14 -10.45 4.83
N GLU A 323 -9.47 -10.88 3.64
CA GLU A 323 -8.77 -11.99 2.97
C GLU A 323 -7.30 -11.67 2.68
N GLY A 324 -6.94 -10.39 2.52
CA GLY A 324 -5.56 -9.97 2.29
C GLY A 324 -4.62 -10.29 3.43
N ILE A 325 -5.10 -10.37 4.66
CA ILE A 325 -4.28 -10.69 5.83
C ILE A 325 -3.65 -12.07 5.71
N GLU A 326 -4.47 -13.07 5.46
CA GLU A 326 -3.99 -14.44 5.34
C GLU A 326 -3.09 -14.60 4.12
N THR A 327 -3.45 -13.97 3.01
CA THR A 327 -2.64 -14.01 1.80
C THR A 327 -1.25 -13.43 2.03
N ALA A 328 -1.13 -12.39 2.86
CA ALA A 328 0.16 -11.83 3.25
C ALA A 328 1.07 -12.87 3.92
N GLY A 329 0.49 -13.77 4.71
CA GLY A 329 1.22 -14.88 5.32
C GLY A 329 1.68 -15.95 4.34
N SER A 330 1.09 -16.03 3.18
CA SER A 330 1.34 -17.04 2.14
C SER A 330 2.30 -16.58 1.04
N LEU A 331 2.87 -15.38 1.12
CA LEU A 331 3.74 -14.82 0.10
C LEU A 331 4.95 -15.70 -0.19
N ASN A 332 5.25 -15.86 -1.48
CA ASN A 332 6.50 -16.46 -1.96
C ASN A 332 7.53 -15.40 -2.33
N ILE A 333 7.07 -14.29 -2.89
CA ILE A 333 7.91 -13.19 -3.32
C ILE A 333 7.23 -11.86 -2.97
N LEU A 334 8.03 -10.91 -2.49
CA LEU A 334 7.59 -9.57 -2.12
C LEU A 334 8.43 -8.54 -2.86
N PHE A 335 7.77 -7.71 -3.67
CA PHE A 335 8.39 -6.55 -4.31
C PHE A 335 8.13 -5.33 -3.44
N SER A 336 9.18 -4.75 -2.90
CA SER A 336 9.10 -3.59 -2.02
C SER A 336 9.76 -2.37 -2.65
N ASP A 337 9.09 -1.21 -2.54
CA ASP A 337 9.69 0.06 -2.87
C ASP A 337 10.91 0.33 -1.98
N LYS A 338 11.88 1.02 -2.53
CA LYS A 338 13.07 1.47 -1.79
C LYS A 338 12.73 2.71 -0.96
N THR A 339 12.33 3.78 -1.63
CA THR A 339 12.18 5.11 -1.06
C THR A 339 10.97 5.19 -0.13
N GLY A 340 11.21 5.54 1.11
CA GLY A 340 10.17 5.68 2.13
C GLY A 340 9.71 4.38 2.78
N THR A 341 10.08 3.22 2.24
CA THR A 341 9.70 1.89 2.76
C THR A 341 10.89 1.17 3.38
N ILE A 342 11.91 0.85 2.60
CA ILE A 342 13.18 0.31 3.09
C ILE A 342 14.04 1.45 3.66
N THR A 343 14.01 2.60 3.01
CA THR A 343 14.68 3.82 3.47
C THR A 343 13.69 4.74 4.19
N LYS A 344 14.23 5.75 4.88
CA LYS A 344 13.43 6.74 5.62
C LYS A 344 12.54 7.61 4.72
N GLY A 345 12.84 7.70 3.42
CA GLY A 345 12.10 8.50 2.45
C GLY A 345 12.38 10.00 2.51
N SER A 346 13.29 10.40 3.37
CA SER A 346 13.73 11.78 3.50
C SER A 346 15.26 11.85 3.40
N LEU A 347 15.73 12.78 2.59
CA LEU A 347 17.15 13.05 2.50
C LEU A 347 17.63 13.75 3.76
N GLU A 348 18.79 13.36 4.25
CA GLU A 348 19.45 13.97 5.41
C GLU A 348 20.90 14.25 5.06
N VAL A 349 21.43 15.36 5.57
CA VAL A 349 22.86 15.61 5.54
C VAL A 349 23.53 14.71 6.58
N VAL A 350 24.38 13.81 6.13
CA VAL A 350 25.04 12.82 6.99
C VAL A 350 26.54 13.03 7.11
N ASP A 351 27.15 13.85 6.25
CA ASP A 351 28.56 14.15 6.29
C ASP A 351 28.81 15.60 5.82
N PHE A 352 29.77 16.25 6.44
CA PHE A 352 30.29 17.53 6.01
C PHE A 352 31.82 17.44 5.94
N PHE A 353 32.41 17.89 4.86
CA PHE A 353 33.86 17.88 4.70
C PHE A 353 34.36 19.11 3.93
N THR A 354 35.59 19.50 4.24
CA THR A 354 36.29 20.52 3.49
C THR A 354 36.91 19.93 2.23
N ALA A 355 37.31 20.80 1.29
CA ALA A 355 37.79 20.35 -0.01
C ALA A 355 39.18 19.68 0.03
N ASP A 356 39.83 19.59 1.19
CA ASP A 356 41.00 18.76 1.43
C ASP A 356 40.67 17.29 1.81
N GLY A 357 39.39 16.96 1.84
CA GLY A 357 38.91 15.64 2.22
C GLY A 357 38.72 15.43 3.72
N GLN A 358 38.97 16.44 4.56
CA GLN A 358 38.81 16.34 6.01
C GLN A 358 37.34 16.46 6.39
N SER A 359 36.77 15.40 6.95
CA SER A 359 35.41 15.42 7.49
C SER A 359 35.37 16.18 8.84
N ILE A 360 34.32 16.97 9.02
CA ILE A 360 34.00 17.62 10.28
C ILE A 360 32.72 17.00 10.80
N GLU A 361 32.71 16.49 12.03
CA GLU A 361 31.49 15.99 12.64
C GLU A 361 30.41 17.07 12.68
N LEU A 362 29.17 16.72 12.32
CA LEU A 362 28.06 17.67 12.25
C LEU A 362 27.82 18.39 13.57
N SER A 363 27.99 17.70 14.68
CA SER A 363 27.87 18.27 16.03
C SER A 363 29.00 19.26 16.38
N GLN A 364 30.13 19.20 15.68
CA GLN A 364 31.31 20.04 15.91
C GLN A 364 31.39 21.20 14.92
N LEU A 365 30.53 21.28 13.93
CA LEU A 365 30.58 22.31 12.89
C LEU A 365 30.40 23.74 13.47
N GLU A 366 29.62 23.88 14.53
CA GLU A 366 29.42 25.17 15.23
C GLU A 366 30.73 25.75 15.78
N HIS A 367 31.68 24.91 16.12
CA HIS A 367 33.02 25.34 16.62
C HIS A 367 33.94 25.90 15.51
N HIS A 368 33.57 25.62 14.24
CA HIS A 368 34.27 26.17 13.06
C HIS A 368 33.47 27.36 12.51
N SER A 369 33.37 28.43 13.29
CA SER A 369 32.48 29.57 13.02
C SER A 369 32.70 30.28 11.69
N ALA A 370 33.93 30.32 11.21
CA ALA A 370 34.25 30.93 9.92
C ALA A 370 33.66 30.18 8.74
N VAL A 371 33.68 28.85 8.81
CA VAL A 371 33.12 27.98 7.79
C VAL A 371 31.61 27.88 7.97
N ASN A 372 31.14 27.66 9.19
CA ASN A 372 29.73 27.47 9.50
C ASN A 372 28.86 28.67 9.09
N GLY A 373 29.32 29.88 9.35
CA GLY A 373 28.58 31.09 8.97
C GLY A 373 28.40 31.22 7.45
N LEU A 374 29.43 30.88 6.66
CA LEU A 374 29.34 30.89 5.21
C LEU A 374 28.45 29.76 4.66
N VAL A 375 28.48 28.58 5.27
CA VAL A 375 27.62 27.48 4.92
C VAL A 375 26.14 27.85 5.17
N ASP A 376 25.84 28.46 6.32
CA ASP A 376 24.50 28.94 6.66
C ASP A 376 23.96 29.91 5.61
N LEU A 377 24.79 30.84 5.17
CA LEU A 377 24.43 31.80 4.11
C LEU A 377 24.25 31.11 2.75
N ALA A 378 25.14 30.22 2.37
CA ALA A 378 25.07 29.50 1.09
C ALA A 378 23.85 28.64 1.00
N ILE A 379 23.33 28.12 2.12
CA ILE A 379 22.10 27.32 2.20
C ILE A 379 20.88 28.21 2.42
N GLY A 380 20.89 29.02 3.48
CA GLY A 380 19.71 29.76 3.93
C GLY A 380 19.26 30.89 3.03
N LYS A 381 20.20 31.47 2.26
CA LYS A 381 19.94 32.59 1.32
C LYS A 381 19.91 32.16 -0.14
N ASN A 382 20.21 30.92 -0.42
CA ASN A 382 20.25 30.34 -1.76
C ASN A 382 19.34 29.09 -1.83
N THR A 383 18.07 29.31 -1.58
CA THR A 383 17.09 28.21 -1.44
C THR A 383 15.70 28.63 -1.91
N GLN A 384 14.93 27.65 -2.35
CA GLN A 384 13.49 27.78 -2.61
C GLN A 384 12.65 27.25 -1.44
N SER A 385 13.27 26.71 -0.40
CA SER A 385 12.60 26.18 0.79
C SER A 385 12.43 27.27 1.87
N MET A 386 11.43 27.08 2.72
CA MET A 386 11.15 27.94 3.87
C MET A 386 10.55 27.12 5.01
N PHE A 387 10.50 27.68 6.21
CA PHE A 387 9.76 27.12 7.32
C PHE A 387 8.37 27.73 7.40
N ASP A 388 7.34 26.87 7.57
CA ASP A 388 5.97 27.34 7.77
C ASP A 388 5.69 27.71 9.23
N SER A 389 4.46 28.17 9.52
CA SER A 389 4.01 28.50 10.88
C SER A 389 3.99 27.31 11.85
N THR A 390 3.99 26.08 11.32
CA THR A 390 4.00 24.83 12.10
C THR A 390 5.40 24.25 12.29
N HIS A 391 6.45 25.02 11.98
CA HIS A 391 7.87 24.64 12.10
C HIS A 391 8.32 23.55 11.13
N ARG A 392 7.59 23.35 10.03
CA ARG A 392 7.96 22.39 8.98
C ARG A 392 8.63 23.08 7.81
N VAL A 393 9.57 22.37 7.16
CA VAL A 393 10.17 22.82 5.91
C VAL A 393 9.20 22.58 4.77
N ILE A 394 8.90 23.63 4.01
CA ILE A 394 8.04 23.57 2.82
C ILE A 394 8.76 24.21 1.63
N GLY A 395 8.35 23.84 0.43
CA GLY A 395 8.90 24.37 -0.81
C GLY A 395 10.25 23.79 -1.19
N GLY A 396 10.69 24.08 -2.40
CA GLY A 396 11.93 23.56 -2.95
C GLY A 396 11.90 22.04 -3.21
N ASN A 397 13.01 21.51 -3.69
CA ASN A 397 13.16 20.07 -3.88
C ASN A 397 13.61 19.37 -2.59
N ALA A 398 13.69 18.05 -2.62
CA ALA A 398 14.09 17.24 -1.46
C ALA A 398 15.50 17.59 -0.94
N THR A 399 16.42 17.95 -1.85
CA THR A 399 17.78 18.38 -1.50
C THR A 399 17.75 19.71 -0.75
N ASP A 400 17.03 20.70 -1.24
CA ASP A 400 16.83 21.98 -0.55
C ASP A 400 16.24 21.79 0.85
N GLN A 401 15.23 20.94 0.98
CA GLN A 401 14.61 20.65 2.26
C GLN A 401 15.59 19.99 3.25
N ALA A 402 16.40 19.05 2.77
CA ALA A 402 17.44 18.41 3.58
C ALA A 402 18.45 19.42 4.11
N LEU A 403 18.88 20.34 3.28
CA LEU A 403 19.82 21.41 3.64
C LEU A 403 19.19 22.39 4.64
N MET A 404 17.92 22.73 4.48
CA MET A 404 17.21 23.60 5.42
C MET A 404 17.07 22.97 6.79
N LYS A 405 16.77 21.69 6.86
CA LYS A 405 16.77 20.94 8.13
C LYS A 405 18.14 20.89 8.77
N PHE A 406 19.17 20.81 7.96
CA PHE A 406 20.56 20.79 8.43
C PHE A 406 20.98 22.10 9.12
N ILE A 407 20.66 23.27 8.56
CA ILE A 407 20.97 24.54 9.20
C ILE A 407 20.02 24.87 10.37
N GLY A 408 18.78 24.35 10.34
CA GLY A 408 17.78 24.52 11.37
C GLY A 408 16.93 25.79 11.23
N GLU A 409 15.77 25.78 11.87
CA GLU A 409 14.80 26.87 11.82
C GLU A 409 15.32 28.16 12.47
N GLU A 410 15.99 28.06 13.62
CA GLU A 410 16.53 29.20 14.34
C GLU A 410 17.54 29.97 13.45
N THR A 411 18.47 29.26 12.83
CA THR A 411 19.44 29.84 11.91
C THR A 411 18.75 30.51 10.73
N PHE A 412 17.78 29.84 10.13
CA PHE A 412 17.01 30.38 9.01
C PHE A 412 16.30 31.68 9.38
N ARG A 413 15.63 31.72 10.53
CA ARG A 413 14.89 32.92 10.98
C ARG A 413 15.79 34.07 11.31
N VAL A 414 16.97 33.82 11.90
CA VAL A 414 17.98 34.83 12.14
C VAL A 414 18.47 35.44 10.83
N LEU A 415 18.76 34.62 9.83
CA LEU A 415 19.19 35.09 8.50
C LEU A 415 18.09 35.85 7.77
N ASP A 416 16.85 35.40 7.89
CA ASP A 416 15.69 36.04 7.23
C ASP A 416 15.38 37.41 7.83
N ALA A 417 15.57 37.58 9.13
CA ALA A 417 15.37 38.84 9.85
C ALA A 417 16.54 39.82 9.69
N ASP A 418 17.71 39.36 9.29
CA ASP A 418 18.91 40.19 9.18
C ASP A 418 18.86 41.10 7.93
N ARG A 419 18.81 42.40 8.15
CA ARG A 419 18.75 43.41 7.09
C ARG A 419 20.07 43.52 6.29
N ASP A 420 21.19 43.05 6.90
CA ASP A 420 22.49 43.06 6.24
C ASP A 420 22.70 41.82 5.34
N CYS A 421 21.79 40.88 5.37
CA CYS A 421 21.83 39.65 4.60
C CYS A 421 20.70 39.56 3.57
N VAL A 422 20.29 40.65 2.96
CA VAL A 422 19.24 40.69 1.93
C VAL A 422 19.78 40.23 0.59
N VAL A 423 19.07 39.28 -0.03
CA VAL A 423 19.40 38.81 -1.39
C VAL A 423 19.06 39.89 -2.40
N SER A 424 20.06 40.37 -3.14
CA SER A 424 19.91 41.40 -4.18
C SER A 424 19.36 40.81 -5.48
N CYS A 425 19.89 39.67 -5.88
CA CYS A 425 19.43 38.88 -7.02
C CYS A 425 19.82 37.43 -6.81
N SER A 426 19.07 36.55 -7.47
CA SER A 426 19.28 35.10 -7.36
C SER A 426 18.91 34.38 -8.65
N GLN A 427 19.50 33.20 -8.83
CA GLN A 427 19.13 32.28 -9.88
C GLN A 427 18.87 30.91 -9.22
N GLY A 428 17.68 30.42 -9.36
CA GLY A 428 17.29 29.11 -8.85
C GLY A 428 18.00 27.96 -9.57
N PHE A 429 17.95 26.79 -8.95
CA PHE A 429 18.49 25.58 -9.54
C PHE A 429 17.72 25.22 -10.82
N ASN A 430 18.46 24.80 -11.85
CA ASN A 430 17.87 24.11 -13.00
C ASN A 430 18.74 22.90 -13.38
N SER A 431 18.10 21.91 -14.01
CA SER A 431 18.72 20.64 -14.35
C SER A 431 19.84 20.75 -15.39
N THR A 432 19.84 21.79 -16.20
CA THR A 432 20.87 22.03 -17.22
C THR A 432 22.18 22.55 -16.60
N ASN A 433 22.07 23.54 -15.72
CA ASN A 433 23.21 24.16 -15.07
C ASN A 433 23.71 23.44 -13.83
N LYS A 434 22.81 22.71 -13.14
CA LYS A 434 23.07 21.92 -11.93
C LYS A 434 23.62 22.72 -10.76
N PHE A 435 23.30 24.00 -10.65
CA PHE A 435 23.63 24.84 -9.50
C PHE A 435 22.62 25.96 -9.33
N SER A 436 22.60 26.54 -8.14
CA SER A 436 21.86 27.75 -7.82
C SER A 436 22.82 28.79 -7.24
N GLN A 437 22.48 30.08 -7.34
CA GLN A 437 23.29 31.17 -6.85
C GLN A 437 22.44 32.31 -6.30
N ALA A 438 22.99 33.03 -5.33
CA ALA A 438 22.34 34.18 -4.73
C ALA A 438 23.41 35.26 -4.40
N ARG A 439 23.10 36.51 -4.73
CA ARG A 439 23.97 37.65 -4.44
C ARG A 439 23.49 38.41 -3.20
N ILE A 440 24.41 38.67 -2.28
CA ILE A 440 24.18 39.56 -1.13
C ILE A 440 25.15 40.75 -1.26
N ASP A 441 24.65 41.87 -1.76
CA ASP A 441 25.48 43.04 -2.06
C ASP A 441 26.13 43.65 -0.81
N SER A 442 25.41 43.63 0.32
CA SER A 442 25.94 44.13 1.61
C SER A 442 27.17 43.40 2.10
N LEU A 443 27.29 42.11 1.76
CA LEU A 443 28.45 41.27 2.08
C LEU A 443 29.48 41.23 0.94
N GLY A 444 29.13 41.75 -0.21
CA GLY A 444 29.98 41.71 -1.41
C GLY A 444 30.24 40.29 -1.92
N LYS A 445 29.30 39.36 -1.71
CA LYS A 445 29.47 37.95 -2.05
C LYS A 445 28.31 37.37 -2.84
N THR A 446 28.66 36.52 -3.80
CA THR A 446 27.71 35.64 -4.50
C THR A 446 27.93 34.23 -4.00
N PHE A 447 26.88 33.60 -3.48
CA PHE A 447 26.93 32.24 -2.95
C PHE A 447 26.43 31.23 -3.98
N TYR A 448 27.12 30.10 -4.06
CA TYR A 448 26.82 29.00 -4.96
C TYR A 448 26.51 27.74 -4.17
N LYS A 449 25.57 26.94 -4.72
CA LYS A 449 25.23 25.65 -4.20
C LYS A 449 24.90 24.75 -5.40
N GLY A 450 25.58 23.63 -5.53
CA GLY A 450 25.31 22.76 -6.69
C GLY A 450 26.18 21.53 -6.78
N ALA A 451 26.10 20.89 -7.95
CA ALA A 451 26.87 19.69 -8.24
C ALA A 451 28.37 19.93 -8.13
N PRO A 452 29.14 19.07 -7.45
CA PRO A 452 30.57 19.26 -7.26
C PRO A 452 31.32 19.45 -8.57
N GLU A 453 31.01 18.70 -9.61
CA GLU A 453 31.65 18.78 -10.91
C GLU A 453 31.51 20.17 -11.55
N ARG A 454 30.46 20.89 -11.25
CA ARG A 454 30.24 22.25 -11.79
C ARG A 454 31.09 23.29 -11.08
N LEU A 455 31.15 23.25 -9.75
CA LEU A 455 31.93 24.19 -8.97
C LEU A 455 33.43 23.89 -9.06
N LEU A 456 33.80 22.62 -9.00
CA LEU A 456 35.22 22.21 -9.04
C LEU A 456 35.86 22.39 -10.41
N ALA A 457 35.10 22.46 -11.49
CA ALA A 457 35.61 22.77 -12.82
C ALA A 457 36.17 24.18 -12.92
N VAL A 458 35.70 25.10 -12.07
CA VAL A 458 36.06 26.52 -12.07
C VAL A 458 36.93 26.87 -10.87
N ALA A 459 36.69 26.25 -9.70
CA ALA A 459 37.36 26.59 -8.44
C ALA A 459 38.86 26.26 -8.45
N LYS A 460 39.65 27.16 -7.90
CA LYS A 460 41.11 27.00 -7.70
C LYS A 460 41.49 27.01 -6.21
N HIS A 461 40.61 27.48 -5.36
CA HIS A 461 40.83 27.65 -3.93
C HIS A 461 39.68 27.07 -3.11
N TYR A 462 39.99 26.76 -1.84
CA TYR A 462 39.01 26.29 -0.87
C TYR A 462 39.29 26.85 0.51
N LEU A 463 38.30 26.82 1.40
CA LEU A 463 38.48 27.11 2.82
C LEU A 463 38.80 25.82 3.57
N ASP A 464 39.86 25.87 4.41
CA ASP A 464 40.10 24.80 5.36
C ASP A 464 39.18 24.91 6.59
N ALA A 465 39.29 23.96 7.54
CA ALA A 465 38.46 23.93 8.73
C ALA A 465 38.64 25.17 9.62
N GLU A 466 39.78 25.87 9.55
CA GLU A 466 40.09 27.09 10.29
C GLU A 466 39.65 28.36 9.58
N GLY A 467 39.15 28.26 8.35
CA GLY A 467 38.68 29.38 7.55
C GLY A 467 39.79 30.06 6.70
N ASN A 468 40.92 29.40 6.53
CA ASN A 468 42.01 29.89 5.68
C ASN A 468 41.83 29.46 4.22
N VAL A 469 42.09 30.35 3.29
CA VAL A 469 42.04 30.06 1.86
C VAL A 469 43.30 29.32 1.43
N LYS A 470 43.15 28.16 0.83
CA LYS A 470 44.24 27.32 0.33
C LYS A 470 44.00 26.88 -1.11
N GLU A 471 45.06 26.43 -1.77
CA GLU A 471 44.97 25.90 -3.12
C GLU A 471 44.28 24.51 -3.14
N LEU A 472 43.38 24.32 -4.09
CA LEU A 472 42.59 23.11 -4.25
C LEU A 472 43.40 21.99 -4.91
N ASN A 473 43.40 20.80 -4.30
CA ASN A 473 43.90 19.56 -4.89
C ASN A 473 42.71 18.66 -5.26
N LEU A 474 42.39 18.58 -6.55
CA LEU A 474 41.26 17.82 -7.06
C LEU A 474 41.39 16.32 -6.87
N ASP A 475 42.60 15.76 -6.88
CA ASP A 475 42.79 14.30 -6.83
C ASP A 475 42.29 13.72 -5.49
N VAL A 476 42.67 14.35 -4.37
CA VAL A 476 42.24 13.92 -3.03
C VAL A 476 40.74 14.08 -2.88
N LEU A 477 40.20 15.20 -3.35
CA LEU A 477 38.75 15.48 -3.24
C LEU A 477 37.92 14.54 -4.09
N ASN A 478 38.35 14.26 -5.32
CA ASN A 478 37.62 13.32 -6.20
C ASN A 478 37.61 11.90 -5.65
N GLN A 479 38.71 11.45 -5.01
CA GLN A 479 38.72 10.17 -4.33
C GLN A 479 37.69 10.12 -3.19
N LYS A 480 37.55 11.17 -2.41
CA LYS A 480 36.58 11.28 -1.33
C LYS A 480 35.16 11.25 -1.89
N ILE A 481 34.89 12.01 -2.94
CA ILE A 481 33.56 12.06 -3.60
C ILE A 481 33.19 10.70 -4.19
N ASP A 482 34.10 10.04 -4.89
CA ASP A 482 33.87 8.71 -5.47
C ASP A 482 33.59 7.67 -4.38
N GLY A 483 34.31 7.74 -3.25
CA GLY A 483 34.08 6.88 -2.09
C GLY A 483 32.68 7.05 -1.49
N LEU A 484 32.18 8.29 -1.45
CA LEU A 484 30.82 8.56 -0.96
C LEU A 484 29.73 8.11 -1.95
N ALA A 485 29.99 8.24 -3.24
CA ALA A 485 29.08 7.78 -4.29
C ALA A 485 28.84 6.26 -4.20
N THR A 486 29.86 5.46 -3.85
CA THR A 486 29.72 4.03 -3.63
C THR A 486 28.85 3.68 -2.42
N LYS A 487 28.64 4.63 -1.50
CA LYS A 487 27.77 4.51 -0.32
C LYS A 487 26.37 5.09 -0.55
N ALA A 488 25.97 5.33 -1.80
CA ALA A 488 24.71 5.95 -2.20
C ALA A 488 24.51 7.38 -1.69
N MET A 489 25.59 8.09 -1.39
CA MET A 489 25.52 9.50 -0.99
C MET A 489 25.55 10.41 -2.22
N ARG A 490 24.66 11.39 -2.21
CA ARG A 490 24.71 12.51 -3.13
C ARG A 490 25.58 13.58 -2.51
N VAL A 491 26.58 14.06 -3.25
CA VAL A 491 27.48 15.13 -2.79
C VAL A 491 27.04 16.46 -3.39
N LEU A 492 27.02 17.49 -2.56
CA LEU A 492 26.72 18.85 -2.96
C LEU A 492 27.84 19.76 -2.48
N ALA A 493 28.25 20.72 -3.32
CA ALA A 493 29.30 21.66 -2.99
C ALA A 493 28.74 23.08 -2.77
N PHE A 494 29.37 23.80 -1.87
CA PHE A 494 29.10 25.20 -1.57
C PHE A 494 30.32 26.06 -1.90
N GLY A 495 30.07 27.24 -2.45
CA GLY A 495 31.14 28.18 -2.75
C GLY A 495 30.68 29.62 -2.64
N TYR A 496 31.64 30.53 -2.61
CA TYR A 496 31.37 31.96 -2.70
C TYR A 496 32.32 32.63 -3.68
N SER A 497 31.85 33.74 -4.27
CA SER A 497 32.65 34.65 -5.12
C SER A 497 32.47 36.08 -4.61
N GLU A 498 33.49 36.89 -4.74
CA GLU A 498 33.40 38.34 -4.44
C GLU A 498 32.90 39.15 -5.63
N LYS A 499 32.76 38.53 -6.79
CA LYS A 499 32.23 39.15 -8.00
C LYS A 499 30.71 39.11 -8.05
N GLU A 500 30.13 39.99 -8.87
CA GLU A 500 28.65 40.02 -9.05
C GLU A 500 28.13 38.78 -9.72
N LEU A 501 26.86 38.47 -9.46
CA LEU A 501 26.15 37.34 -10.04
C LEU A 501 26.02 37.49 -11.55
N VAL A 502 26.49 36.50 -12.30
CA VAL A 502 26.28 36.36 -13.73
C VAL A 502 25.39 35.16 -13.99
N GLU A 503 24.33 35.36 -14.74
CA GLU A 503 23.36 34.32 -15.04
C GLU A 503 24.01 33.10 -15.72
N ASN A 504 23.68 31.91 -15.27
CA ASN A 504 24.16 30.62 -15.78
C ASN A 504 25.69 30.41 -15.71
N THR A 505 26.40 31.24 -14.93
CA THR A 505 27.85 31.21 -14.86
C THR A 505 28.36 31.21 -13.41
N ILE A 506 29.31 30.36 -13.13
CA ILE A 506 30.05 30.36 -11.87
C ILE A 506 31.29 31.25 -12.07
N ASN A 507 31.46 32.27 -11.23
CA ASN A 507 32.59 33.19 -11.34
C ASN A 507 33.93 32.47 -11.10
N ASP A 508 34.97 32.91 -11.81
CA ASP A 508 36.29 32.27 -11.81
C ASP A 508 37.07 32.38 -10.48
N ASP A 509 36.68 33.30 -9.60
CA ASP A 509 37.23 33.47 -8.27
C ASP A 509 36.55 32.66 -7.18
N VAL A 510 35.67 31.71 -7.54
CA VAL A 510 34.91 30.91 -6.57
C VAL A 510 35.86 30.18 -5.61
N VAL A 511 35.56 30.28 -4.32
CA VAL A 511 36.22 29.56 -3.23
C VAL A 511 35.25 28.51 -2.68
N ILE A 512 35.68 27.27 -2.62
CA ILE A 512 34.86 26.19 -2.09
C ILE A 512 34.78 26.29 -0.57
N ILE A 513 33.60 26.50 -0.01
CA ILE A 513 33.38 26.59 1.44
C ILE A 513 33.43 25.20 2.06
N GLY A 514 32.81 24.25 1.42
CA GLY A 514 32.71 22.89 1.88
C GLY A 514 31.78 22.06 1.01
N LEU A 515 31.67 20.79 1.36
CA LEU A 515 30.82 19.84 0.67
C LEU A 515 30.01 19.03 1.71
N VAL A 516 28.83 18.58 1.31
CA VAL A 516 28.00 17.73 2.15
C VAL A 516 27.68 16.43 1.42
N GLY A 517 27.60 15.36 2.19
CA GLY A 517 27.04 14.08 1.73
C GLY A 517 25.59 13.97 2.20
N ILE A 518 24.70 13.74 1.27
CA ILE A 518 23.26 13.64 1.50
C ILE A 518 22.80 12.24 1.09
N ARG A 519 22.06 11.57 1.96
CA ARG A 519 21.57 10.24 1.71
C ARG A 519 20.17 10.04 2.29
N ASP A 520 19.35 9.29 1.56
CA ASP A 520 18.16 8.67 2.11
C ASP A 520 18.58 7.34 2.73
N ASP A 521 18.72 7.33 4.04
CA ASP A 521 19.29 6.20 4.77
C ASP A 521 18.29 5.05 4.94
N VAL A 522 18.83 3.84 5.05
CA VAL A 522 18.03 2.65 5.38
C VAL A 522 17.43 2.83 6.76
N ARG A 523 16.13 2.51 6.90
CA ARG A 523 15.48 2.54 8.21
C ARG A 523 16.21 1.61 9.18
N PRO A 524 16.43 2.01 10.45
CA PRO A 524 17.18 1.20 11.41
C PRO A 524 16.63 -0.22 11.57
N GLU A 525 15.31 -0.36 11.54
CA GLU A 525 14.60 -1.63 11.68
C GLU A 525 14.46 -2.44 10.37
N ALA A 526 14.74 -1.84 9.21
CA ALA A 526 14.50 -2.47 7.91
C ALA A 526 15.38 -3.68 7.65
N LYS A 527 16.64 -3.62 8.01
CA LYS A 527 17.60 -4.72 7.82
C LYS A 527 17.16 -5.99 8.56
N GLU A 528 16.79 -5.86 9.82
CA GLU A 528 16.29 -6.95 10.65
C GLU A 528 14.96 -7.49 10.09
N ALA A 529 14.03 -6.62 9.72
CA ALA A 529 12.75 -7.00 9.16
C ALA A 529 12.90 -7.77 7.83
N ILE A 530 13.79 -7.31 6.95
CA ILE A 530 14.10 -8.01 5.69
C ILE A 530 14.68 -9.40 5.97
N GLU A 531 15.60 -9.53 6.92
CA GLU A 531 16.17 -10.81 7.32
C GLU A 531 15.09 -11.75 7.85
N GLU A 532 14.19 -11.28 8.69
CA GLU A 532 13.08 -12.08 9.21
C GLU A 532 12.15 -12.57 8.09
N VAL A 533 11.84 -11.73 7.11
CA VAL A 533 11.02 -12.08 5.95
C VAL A 533 11.73 -13.11 5.07
N GLN A 534 13.02 -12.94 4.85
CA GLN A 534 13.83 -13.91 4.10
C GLN A 534 13.92 -15.26 4.81
N ASN A 535 14.08 -15.27 6.13
CA ASN A 535 14.08 -16.49 6.94
C ASN A 535 12.72 -17.19 6.93
N ALA A 536 11.67 -16.45 6.67
CA ALA A 536 10.32 -16.98 6.47
C ALA A 536 10.12 -17.65 5.09
N GLY A 537 11.17 -17.75 4.28
CA GLY A 537 11.14 -18.36 2.95
C GLY A 537 10.57 -17.45 1.87
N ILE A 538 10.47 -16.16 2.13
CA ILE A 538 9.96 -15.17 1.18
C ILE A 538 11.12 -14.45 0.50
N GLN A 539 11.12 -14.46 -0.82
CA GLN A 539 12.07 -13.66 -1.58
C GLN A 539 11.70 -12.20 -1.55
N VAL A 540 12.62 -11.34 -1.13
CA VAL A 540 12.42 -9.89 -1.11
C VAL A 540 13.15 -9.27 -2.30
N VAL A 541 12.44 -8.50 -3.10
CA VAL A 541 12.98 -7.76 -4.25
C VAL A 541 12.72 -6.27 -4.03
N MET A 542 13.79 -5.48 -4.03
CA MET A 542 13.69 -4.04 -3.98
C MET A 542 13.44 -3.49 -5.38
N ILE A 543 12.40 -2.70 -5.54
CA ILE A 543 12.06 -2.06 -6.80
C ILE A 543 12.08 -0.53 -6.64
N THR A 544 12.77 0.16 -7.54
CA THR A 544 13.00 1.61 -7.39
C THR A 544 13.17 2.29 -8.74
N GLY A 545 12.78 3.56 -8.79
CA GLY A 545 13.09 4.44 -9.92
C GLY A 545 14.52 4.98 -9.93
N ASP A 546 15.29 4.74 -8.87
CA ASP A 546 16.67 5.23 -8.76
C ASP A 546 17.62 4.47 -9.68
N ARG A 547 18.80 5.04 -9.85
CA ARG A 547 19.89 4.44 -10.64
C ARG A 547 20.35 3.11 -10.02
N LEU A 548 20.85 2.22 -10.87
CA LEU A 548 21.30 0.89 -10.46
C LEU A 548 22.37 0.94 -9.37
N GLU A 549 23.33 1.85 -9.48
CA GLU A 549 24.42 1.98 -8.52
C GLU A 549 23.92 2.39 -7.12
N THR A 550 23.01 3.34 -7.07
CA THR A 550 22.37 3.78 -5.82
C THR A 550 21.54 2.64 -5.21
N ALA A 551 20.74 1.98 -6.03
CA ALA A 551 19.91 0.86 -5.61
C ALA A 551 20.75 -0.31 -5.06
N VAL A 552 21.86 -0.66 -5.72
CA VAL A 552 22.79 -1.71 -5.28
C VAL A 552 23.41 -1.36 -3.92
N ALA A 553 23.85 -0.12 -3.74
CA ALA A 553 24.45 0.31 -2.47
C ALA A 553 23.46 0.19 -1.30
N ILE A 554 22.24 0.65 -1.48
CA ILE A 554 21.17 0.54 -0.47
C ILE A 554 20.79 -0.93 -0.23
N ALA A 555 20.70 -1.74 -1.27
CA ALA A 555 20.37 -3.16 -1.16
C ALA A 555 21.44 -3.94 -0.38
N LYS A 556 22.71 -3.60 -0.54
CA LYS A 556 23.81 -4.18 0.26
C LYS A 556 23.66 -3.81 1.74
N ASP A 557 23.41 -2.55 2.03
CA ASP A 557 23.23 -2.06 3.41
C ASP A 557 21.97 -2.66 4.06
N ALA A 558 20.92 -2.90 3.29
CA ALA A 558 19.68 -3.51 3.76
C ALA A 558 19.75 -5.04 3.89
N GLY A 559 20.81 -5.68 3.40
CA GLY A 559 20.99 -7.13 3.46
C GLY A 559 20.28 -7.91 2.36
N LEU A 560 19.91 -7.26 1.26
CA LEU A 560 19.27 -7.92 0.11
C LEU A 560 20.27 -8.62 -0.80
N LEU A 561 21.43 -8.01 -1.05
CA LEU A 561 22.50 -8.57 -1.86
C LEU A 561 23.55 -9.22 -0.96
N LYS A 562 23.55 -10.54 -0.87
CA LYS A 562 24.44 -11.34 0.00
C LYS A 562 25.38 -12.23 -0.77
N ASP A 563 24.91 -12.82 -1.87
CA ASP A 563 25.64 -13.81 -2.66
C ASP A 563 25.96 -13.26 -4.06
N GLU A 564 26.97 -13.83 -4.71
CA GLU A 564 27.30 -13.51 -6.10
C GLU A 564 26.18 -13.90 -7.08
N SER A 565 25.36 -14.89 -6.71
CA SER A 565 24.21 -15.32 -7.49
C SER A 565 23.03 -14.33 -7.44
N ASP A 566 23.01 -13.42 -6.47
CA ASP A 566 21.97 -12.39 -6.34
C ASP A 566 22.13 -11.35 -7.46
N LYS A 567 21.03 -11.11 -8.17
CA LYS A 567 21.04 -10.22 -9.35
C LYS A 567 20.39 -8.87 -9.05
N ALA A 568 21.05 -7.83 -9.55
CA ALA A 568 20.50 -6.48 -9.61
C ALA A 568 20.41 -6.06 -11.08
N LEU A 569 19.22 -5.72 -11.53
CA LEU A 569 18.93 -5.41 -12.92
C LEU A 569 18.27 -4.04 -13.06
N SER A 570 18.53 -3.39 -14.19
CA SER A 570 17.80 -2.19 -14.59
C SER A 570 16.56 -2.56 -15.40
N SER A 571 15.60 -1.65 -15.48
CA SER A 571 14.42 -1.79 -16.36
C SER A 571 14.83 -2.07 -17.82
N ALA A 572 15.85 -1.38 -18.31
CA ALA A 572 16.36 -1.57 -19.68
C ALA A 572 16.83 -3.01 -19.92
N GLN A 573 17.57 -3.58 -18.96
CA GLN A 573 18.03 -4.97 -19.06
C GLN A 573 16.86 -5.96 -19.03
N LEU A 574 15.83 -5.72 -18.22
CA LEU A 574 14.63 -6.55 -18.20
C LEU A 574 13.83 -6.48 -19.49
N ASN A 575 13.75 -5.30 -20.12
CA ASN A 575 13.01 -5.11 -21.36
C ASN A 575 13.67 -5.77 -22.57
N GLU A 576 14.97 -6.00 -22.52
CA GLU A 576 15.70 -6.75 -23.54
C GLU A 576 15.48 -8.27 -23.44
N MET A 577 14.96 -8.75 -22.32
CA MET A 577 14.74 -10.15 -22.05
C MET A 577 13.31 -10.58 -22.43
N SER A 578 13.17 -11.78 -22.97
CA SER A 578 11.86 -12.40 -23.17
C SER A 578 11.25 -12.81 -21.84
N ASP A 579 9.95 -13.05 -21.79
CA ASP A 579 9.26 -13.50 -20.59
C ASP A 579 9.86 -14.80 -20.04
N GLU A 580 10.24 -15.74 -20.90
CA GLU A 580 10.87 -17.00 -20.49
C GLU A 580 12.27 -16.79 -19.90
N GLU A 581 13.05 -15.86 -20.44
CA GLU A 581 14.36 -15.50 -19.92
C GLU A 581 14.23 -14.83 -18.54
N VAL A 582 13.26 -13.96 -18.35
CA VAL A 582 12.98 -13.31 -17.07
C VAL A 582 12.55 -14.34 -16.02
N LYS A 583 11.63 -15.26 -16.38
CA LYS A 583 11.18 -16.33 -15.48
C LYS A 583 12.35 -17.20 -14.98
N ALA A 584 13.32 -17.46 -15.84
CA ALA A 584 14.50 -18.25 -15.48
C ALA A 584 15.36 -17.58 -14.41
N ILE A 585 15.41 -16.25 -14.35
CA ILE A 585 16.24 -15.49 -13.40
C ILE A 585 15.48 -14.95 -12.20
N ILE A 586 14.15 -14.98 -12.19
CA ILE A 586 13.33 -14.46 -11.09
C ILE A 586 13.81 -14.94 -9.70
N PRO A 587 14.16 -16.23 -9.49
CA PRO A 587 14.63 -16.68 -8.18
C PRO A 587 15.89 -15.98 -7.66
N HIS A 588 16.66 -15.35 -8.55
CA HIS A 588 17.92 -14.68 -8.21
C HIS A 588 17.82 -13.16 -8.18
N ILE A 589 16.71 -12.59 -8.66
CA ILE A 589 16.53 -11.13 -8.68
C ILE A 589 16.34 -10.61 -7.26
N ARG A 590 17.12 -9.59 -6.90
CA ARG A 590 17.01 -8.89 -5.59
C ARG A 590 16.74 -7.40 -5.74
N VAL A 591 17.09 -6.83 -6.89
CA VAL A 591 16.95 -5.40 -7.15
C VAL A 591 16.50 -5.18 -8.59
N ILE A 592 15.51 -4.32 -8.76
CA ILE A 592 15.10 -3.76 -10.06
C ILE A 592 15.20 -2.24 -9.97
N ALA A 593 16.14 -1.67 -10.71
CA ALA A 593 16.42 -0.25 -10.74
C ALA A 593 15.81 0.42 -11.97
N ARG A 594 15.59 1.73 -11.91
CA ARG A 594 14.96 2.51 -12.99
C ARG A 594 13.59 1.93 -13.41
N ALA A 595 12.92 1.31 -12.45
CA ALA A 595 11.66 0.62 -12.69
C ALA A 595 10.55 1.57 -13.13
N LEU A 596 9.81 1.12 -14.14
CA LEU A 596 8.59 1.76 -14.62
C LEU A 596 7.37 1.03 -14.03
N PRO A 597 6.19 1.65 -13.99
CA PRO A 597 4.96 0.97 -13.55
C PRO A 597 4.65 -0.29 -14.35
N THR A 598 4.99 -0.30 -15.65
CA THR A 598 4.86 -1.46 -16.51
C THR A 598 5.75 -2.63 -16.06
N ASP A 599 6.91 -2.36 -15.49
CA ASP A 599 7.77 -3.40 -14.92
C ASP A 599 7.12 -4.08 -13.71
N LYS A 600 6.48 -3.32 -12.85
CA LYS A 600 5.73 -3.85 -11.71
C LYS A 600 4.63 -4.81 -12.17
N SER A 601 3.82 -4.39 -13.14
CA SER A 601 2.73 -5.21 -13.68
C SER A 601 3.27 -6.47 -14.36
N ARG A 602 4.36 -6.36 -15.11
CA ARG A 602 5.02 -7.50 -15.76
C ARG A 602 5.53 -8.51 -14.75
N MET A 603 6.21 -8.06 -13.71
CA MET A 603 6.75 -8.94 -12.67
C MET A 603 5.64 -9.65 -11.90
N VAL A 604 4.56 -8.98 -11.58
CA VAL A 604 3.38 -9.61 -10.96
C VAL A 604 2.84 -10.72 -11.86
N ARG A 605 2.62 -10.41 -13.14
CA ARG A 605 2.11 -11.38 -14.12
C ARG A 605 3.01 -12.61 -14.25
N LEU A 606 4.31 -12.41 -14.45
CA LEU A 606 5.27 -13.50 -14.62
C LEU A 606 5.38 -14.38 -13.38
N CYS A 607 5.41 -13.78 -12.21
CA CYS A 607 5.45 -14.54 -10.95
C CYS A 607 4.17 -15.36 -10.74
N GLN A 608 3.02 -14.81 -11.05
CA GLN A 608 1.74 -15.53 -10.97
C GLN A 608 1.66 -16.69 -11.98
N GLU A 609 2.21 -16.52 -13.19
CA GLU A 609 2.34 -17.60 -14.18
C GLU A 609 3.25 -18.74 -13.68
N MET A 610 4.17 -18.46 -12.77
CA MET A 610 5.01 -19.44 -12.08
C MET A 610 4.35 -20.03 -10.82
N ASN A 611 3.08 -19.77 -10.58
CA ASN A 611 2.35 -20.16 -9.35
C ASN A 611 2.89 -19.58 -8.05
N LEU A 612 3.56 -18.45 -8.11
CA LEU A 612 4.03 -17.74 -6.93
C LEU A 612 2.92 -16.83 -6.37
N VAL A 613 2.84 -16.76 -5.06
CA VAL A 613 1.99 -15.78 -4.37
C VAL A 613 2.79 -14.49 -4.24
N VAL A 614 2.30 -13.41 -4.84
CA VAL A 614 3.04 -12.16 -5.04
C VAL A 614 2.50 -11.04 -4.15
N GLY A 615 3.41 -10.40 -3.41
CA GLY A 615 3.16 -9.14 -2.74
C GLY A 615 3.82 -7.99 -3.52
N MET A 616 3.13 -6.88 -3.65
CA MET A 616 3.63 -5.69 -4.34
C MET A 616 3.29 -4.45 -3.57
N THR A 617 4.28 -3.59 -3.33
CA THR A 617 4.04 -2.26 -2.76
C THR A 617 3.78 -1.23 -3.85
N GLY A 618 3.10 -0.16 -3.51
CA GLY A 618 2.86 0.96 -4.42
C GLY A 618 2.25 2.16 -3.72
N ASP A 619 2.49 3.33 -4.25
CA ASP A 619 2.04 4.60 -3.68
C ASP A 619 1.37 5.54 -4.70
N GLY A 620 1.52 5.29 -5.99
CA GLY A 620 1.00 6.13 -7.06
C GLY A 620 -0.18 5.54 -7.80
N VAL A 621 -0.89 6.36 -8.56
CA VAL A 621 -2.00 5.95 -9.44
C VAL A 621 -1.55 4.91 -10.45
N ASN A 622 -0.36 5.08 -10.99
CA ASN A 622 0.24 4.19 -11.96
C ASN A 622 0.60 2.81 -11.39
N ASP A 623 0.71 2.69 -10.06
CA ASP A 623 0.91 1.40 -9.38
C ASP A 623 -0.39 0.61 -9.19
N SER A 624 -1.54 1.26 -9.33
CA SER A 624 -2.85 0.66 -9.07
C SER A 624 -3.11 -0.64 -9.81
N PRO A 625 -2.79 -0.78 -11.12
CA PRO A 625 -2.99 -2.05 -11.81
C PRO A 625 -2.15 -3.19 -11.22
N ALA A 626 -0.89 -2.92 -10.86
CA ALA A 626 -0.01 -3.91 -10.26
C ALA A 626 -0.47 -4.29 -8.84
N LEU A 627 -0.88 -3.32 -8.03
CA LEU A 627 -1.41 -3.54 -6.69
C LEU A 627 -2.68 -4.39 -6.71
N LYS A 628 -3.57 -4.11 -7.64
CA LYS A 628 -4.83 -4.84 -7.77
C LYS A 628 -4.63 -6.26 -8.26
N ARG A 629 -3.70 -6.47 -9.19
CA ARG A 629 -3.41 -7.79 -9.76
C ARG A 629 -2.59 -8.66 -8.82
N ALA A 630 -1.71 -8.10 -8.01
CA ALA A 630 -0.94 -8.85 -7.02
C ALA A 630 -1.86 -9.60 -6.07
N ASP A 631 -1.41 -10.73 -5.55
CA ASP A 631 -2.15 -11.48 -4.54
C ASP A 631 -2.38 -10.62 -3.29
N VAL A 632 -1.36 -9.85 -2.88
CA VAL A 632 -1.50 -8.79 -1.88
C VAL A 632 -0.84 -7.52 -2.41
N GLY A 633 -1.63 -6.50 -2.69
CA GLY A 633 -1.15 -5.16 -2.90
C GLY A 633 -1.02 -4.43 -1.56
N PHE A 634 0.19 -3.98 -1.23
CA PHE A 634 0.47 -3.14 -0.06
C PHE A 634 0.52 -1.69 -0.53
N ALA A 635 -0.53 -0.94 -0.26
CA ALA A 635 -0.52 0.50 -0.54
C ALA A 635 0.17 1.24 0.60
N MET A 636 0.96 2.24 0.27
CA MET A 636 1.62 3.07 1.29
C MET A 636 0.65 4.11 1.84
N GLY A 637 0.74 4.37 3.15
CA GLY A 637 -0.11 5.35 3.82
C GLY A 637 0.04 6.77 3.28
N SER A 638 1.24 7.14 2.84
CA SER A 638 1.54 8.40 2.18
C SER A 638 1.15 8.44 0.70
N GLY A 639 0.69 7.33 0.13
CA GLY A 639 0.35 7.21 -1.27
C GLY A 639 -0.99 7.85 -1.63
N THR A 640 -1.31 7.79 -2.93
CA THR A 640 -2.57 8.33 -3.46
C THR A 640 -3.77 7.48 -3.01
N GLU A 641 -4.95 8.09 -3.03
CA GLU A 641 -6.20 7.39 -2.72
C GLU A 641 -6.44 6.22 -3.68
N ALA A 642 -6.11 6.39 -4.96
CA ALA A 642 -6.23 5.32 -5.95
C ALA A 642 -5.37 4.11 -5.61
N ALA A 643 -4.13 4.32 -5.15
CA ALA A 643 -3.25 3.23 -4.69
C ALA A 643 -3.82 2.55 -3.44
N LYS A 644 -4.30 3.31 -2.47
CA LYS A 644 -4.92 2.79 -1.25
C LYS A 644 -6.16 1.95 -1.55
N GLU A 645 -6.95 2.33 -2.54
CA GLU A 645 -8.12 1.57 -2.97
C GLU A 645 -7.76 0.29 -3.74
N ALA A 646 -6.68 0.31 -4.48
CA ALA A 646 -6.21 -0.86 -5.23
C ALA A 646 -5.57 -1.92 -4.32
N GLY A 647 -4.93 -1.51 -3.23
CA GLY A 647 -4.27 -2.41 -2.29
C GLY A 647 -5.24 -3.08 -1.31
N LYS A 648 -4.98 -4.33 -0.95
CA LYS A 648 -5.75 -5.04 0.08
C LYS A 648 -5.36 -4.62 1.50
N ILE A 649 -4.13 -4.18 1.67
CA ILE A 649 -3.55 -3.74 2.93
C ILE A 649 -2.90 -2.37 2.71
N VAL A 650 -3.08 -1.47 3.67
CA VAL A 650 -2.42 -0.16 3.69
C VAL A 650 -1.40 -0.14 4.83
N ILE A 651 -0.17 0.20 4.51
CA ILE A 651 0.92 0.35 5.48
C ILE A 651 0.98 1.83 5.89
N LEU A 652 0.44 2.16 7.06
CA LEU A 652 0.20 3.55 7.49
C LEU A 652 1.46 4.37 7.68
N ASP A 653 2.54 3.75 8.13
CA ASP A 653 3.84 4.39 8.37
C ASP A 653 4.85 4.20 7.23
N ASP A 654 4.42 3.60 6.12
CA ASP A 654 5.24 3.25 4.95
C ASP A 654 6.43 2.30 5.25
N ASN A 655 6.57 1.86 6.49
CA ASN A 655 7.75 1.15 6.98
C ASN A 655 7.74 -0.33 6.60
N PHE A 656 8.85 -0.84 6.09
CA PHE A 656 9.01 -2.26 5.79
C PHE A 656 8.77 -3.16 7.00
N LYS A 657 9.13 -2.71 8.20
CA LYS A 657 8.83 -3.43 9.44
C LYS A 657 7.34 -3.73 9.58
N SER A 658 6.48 -2.79 9.22
CA SER A 658 5.03 -2.98 9.27
C SER A 658 4.55 -3.98 8.22
N ILE A 659 5.20 -4.06 7.07
CA ILE A 659 4.97 -5.14 6.09
C ILE A 659 5.33 -6.50 6.69
N LYS A 660 6.47 -6.59 7.36
CA LYS A 660 6.90 -7.81 8.07
C LYS A 660 5.86 -8.21 9.13
N ASP A 661 5.36 -7.24 9.89
CA ASP A 661 4.31 -7.48 10.89
C ASP A 661 3.01 -7.98 10.24
N ALA A 662 2.62 -7.43 9.10
CA ALA A 662 1.47 -7.90 8.33
C ALA A 662 1.64 -9.37 7.91
N ILE A 663 2.80 -9.77 7.46
CA ILE A 663 3.12 -11.16 7.10
C ILE A 663 3.04 -12.07 8.32
N TRP A 664 3.64 -11.66 9.43
CA TRP A 664 3.64 -12.41 10.68
C TRP A 664 2.23 -12.63 11.22
N TYR A 665 1.42 -11.59 11.27
CA TYR A 665 0.02 -11.68 11.67
C TYR A 665 -0.80 -12.51 10.67
N GLY A 666 -0.52 -12.41 9.38
CA GLY A 666 -1.16 -13.23 8.36
C GLY A 666 -0.91 -14.72 8.59
N ARG A 667 0.30 -15.10 8.93
CA ARG A 667 0.65 -16.49 9.31
C ARG A 667 -0.02 -16.91 10.60
N THR A 668 -0.05 -16.06 11.59
CA THR A 668 -0.73 -16.30 12.86
C THR A 668 -2.21 -16.58 12.65
N ILE A 669 -2.87 -15.74 11.88
CA ILE A 669 -4.29 -15.88 11.55
C ILE A 669 -4.55 -17.19 10.80
N TYR A 670 -3.70 -17.52 9.84
CA TYR A 670 -3.81 -18.79 9.11
C TYR A 670 -3.73 -20.00 10.06
N HIS A 671 -2.76 -20.00 10.98
CA HIS A 671 -2.65 -21.04 11.98
C HIS A 671 -3.86 -21.13 12.90
N ASN A 672 -4.41 -20.00 13.30
CA ASN A 672 -5.59 -19.92 14.14
C ASN A 672 -6.84 -20.45 13.40
N ILE A 673 -7.00 -20.07 12.14
CA ILE A 673 -8.07 -20.60 11.28
C ILE A 673 -7.91 -22.12 11.09
N LEU A 674 -6.70 -22.59 10.86
CA LEU A 674 -6.41 -24.01 10.70
C LEU A 674 -6.78 -24.81 11.95
N LYS A 675 -6.41 -24.32 13.14
CA LYS A 675 -6.78 -24.93 14.43
C LYS A 675 -8.28 -25.02 14.58
N PHE A 676 -8.96 -23.94 14.27
CA PHE A 676 -10.42 -23.88 14.32
C PHE A 676 -11.07 -24.86 13.33
N CYS A 677 -10.60 -24.90 12.09
CA CYS A 677 -11.11 -25.85 11.09
C CYS A 677 -10.93 -27.30 11.53
N LYS A 678 -9.78 -27.65 12.09
CA LYS A 678 -9.54 -29.01 12.63
C LYS A 678 -10.47 -29.33 13.79
N PHE A 679 -10.67 -28.40 14.70
CA PHE A 679 -11.59 -28.52 15.82
C PHE A 679 -13.02 -28.78 15.34
N GLN A 680 -13.52 -28.02 14.41
CA GLN A 680 -14.86 -28.17 13.86
C GLN A 680 -15.03 -29.46 13.08
N LEU A 681 -14.04 -29.87 12.30
CA LEU A 681 -14.05 -31.12 11.55
C LEU A 681 -14.16 -32.34 12.48
N VAL A 682 -13.40 -32.34 13.59
CA VAL A 682 -13.48 -33.40 14.58
C VAL A 682 -14.90 -33.55 15.15
N ILE A 683 -15.51 -32.41 15.48
CA ILE A 683 -16.87 -32.38 16.00
C ILE A 683 -17.85 -32.91 14.96
N ASN A 684 -17.77 -32.45 13.73
CA ASN A 684 -18.68 -32.85 12.65
C ASN A 684 -18.53 -34.34 12.31
N VAL A 685 -17.33 -34.84 12.19
CA VAL A 685 -17.04 -36.26 11.93
C VAL A 685 -17.56 -37.13 13.08
N THR A 686 -17.34 -36.71 14.32
CA THR A 686 -17.86 -37.41 15.50
C THR A 686 -19.39 -37.46 15.48
N ALA A 687 -20.05 -36.34 15.19
CA ALA A 687 -21.50 -36.26 15.09
C ALA A 687 -22.04 -37.16 13.98
N VAL A 688 -21.39 -37.19 12.82
CA VAL A 688 -21.78 -38.10 11.71
C VAL A 688 -21.65 -39.57 12.13
N ILE A 689 -20.55 -39.96 12.73
CA ILE A 689 -20.32 -41.35 13.19
C ILE A 689 -21.33 -41.76 14.23
N VAL A 690 -21.59 -40.91 15.24
CA VAL A 690 -22.59 -41.20 16.29
C VAL A 690 -23.97 -41.32 15.71
N SER A 691 -24.36 -40.39 14.84
CA SER A 691 -25.68 -40.39 14.20
C SER A 691 -25.90 -41.61 13.27
N ALA A 692 -24.80 -42.04 12.62
CA ALA A 692 -24.85 -43.20 11.73
C ALA A 692 -24.94 -44.57 12.47
N ILE A 693 -24.19 -44.69 13.58
CA ILE A 693 -24.03 -45.95 14.29
C ILE A 693 -25.14 -46.17 15.36
N ALA A 694 -25.53 -45.12 16.07
CA ALA A 694 -26.44 -45.22 17.21
C ALA A 694 -27.78 -45.89 16.90
N PRO A 695 -28.43 -45.69 15.73
CA PRO A 695 -29.66 -46.42 15.39
C PRO A 695 -29.53 -47.94 15.37
N PHE A 696 -28.34 -48.46 14.99
CA PHE A 696 -28.08 -49.90 14.97
C PHE A 696 -27.92 -50.51 16.38
N PHE A 697 -27.69 -49.66 17.39
CA PHE A 697 -27.60 -50.07 18.80
C PHE A 697 -28.88 -49.75 19.59
N GLY A 698 -29.96 -49.39 18.93
CA GLY A 698 -31.26 -49.17 19.55
C GLY A 698 -31.54 -47.73 20.02
N VAL A 699 -30.66 -46.79 19.73
CA VAL A 699 -30.87 -45.37 19.98
C VAL A 699 -31.33 -44.70 18.69
N GLU A 700 -32.60 -44.26 18.66
CA GLU A 700 -33.25 -43.80 17.42
C GLU A 700 -32.65 -42.49 16.89
N GLU A 701 -32.59 -41.47 17.69
CA GLU A 701 -31.97 -40.15 17.30
C GLU A 701 -31.12 -39.61 18.43
N PRO A 702 -29.83 -39.93 18.47
CA PRO A 702 -28.93 -39.43 19.53
C PRO A 702 -28.73 -37.92 19.45
N LEU A 703 -28.77 -37.36 18.25
CA LEU A 703 -28.62 -35.94 17.99
C LEU A 703 -29.72 -35.46 17.05
N LYS A 704 -30.41 -34.41 17.47
CA LYS A 704 -31.41 -33.73 16.63
C LYS A 704 -30.76 -32.58 15.86
N VAL A 705 -31.37 -32.18 14.75
CA VAL A 705 -30.91 -31.04 13.94
C VAL A 705 -30.76 -29.78 14.80
N THR A 706 -31.69 -29.51 15.68
CA THR A 706 -31.67 -28.37 16.61
C THR A 706 -30.46 -28.42 17.54
N HIS A 707 -30.11 -29.59 18.08
CA HIS A 707 -28.93 -29.77 18.92
C HIS A 707 -27.67 -29.49 18.15
N LEU A 708 -27.57 -29.99 16.93
CA LEU A 708 -26.39 -29.77 16.07
C LEU A 708 -26.22 -28.30 15.68
N LEU A 709 -27.29 -27.62 15.33
CA LEU A 709 -27.27 -26.20 15.04
C LEU A 709 -26.88 -25.37 16.25
N PHE A 710 -27.39 -25.71 17.42
CA PHE A 710 -27.01 -25.03 18.67
C PHE A 710 -25.53 -25.26 18.99
N VAL A 711 -25.04 -26.49 18.91
CA VAL A 711 -23.62 -26.82 19.11
C VAL A 711 -22.76 -26.07 18.13
N ASN A 712 -23.09 -26.09 16.85
CA ASN A 712 -22.30 -25.38 15.84
C ASN A 712 -22.29 -23.87 16.07
N LEU A 713 -23.42 -23.26 16.36
CA LEU A 713 -23.48 -21.82 16.62
C LEU A 713 -22.76 -21.38 17.90
N VAL A 714 -22.99 -22.07 19.01
CA VAL A 714 -22.44 -21.68 20.32
C VAL A 714 -20.99 -22.12 20.44
N MET A 715 -20.68 -23.38 20.14
CA MET A 715 -19.31 -23.87 20.22
C MET A 715 -18.40 -23.21 19.19
N ASP A 716 -18.89 -23.06 17.97
CA ASP A 716 -18.13 -22.39 16.93
C ASP A 716 -17.88 -20.92 17.30
N GLY A 717 -18.90 -20.22 17.81
CA GLY A 717 -18.76 -18.83 18.28
C GLY A 717 -17.70 -18.68 19.38
N LEU A 718 -17.80 -19.48 20.42
CA LEU A 718 -16.85 -19.45 21.54
C LEU A 718 -15.46 -19.97 21.15
N GLY A 719 -15.42 -21.06 20.40
CA GLY A 719 -14.17 -21.64 19.91
C GLY A 719 -13.37 -20.68 19.03
N ALA A 720 -14.06 -19.93 18.19
CA ALA A 720 -13.38 -18.91 17.36
C ALA A 720 -12.84 -17.76 18.17
N ILE A 721 -13.61 -17.26 19.13
CA ILE A 721 -13.13 -16.20 20.00
C ILE A 721 -11.85 -16.63 20.71
N MET A 722 -11.82 -17.86 21.20
CA MET A 722 -10.63 -18.39 21.89
C MET A 722 -9.47 -18.67 20.95
N LEU A 723 -9.69 -19.44 19.90
CA LEU A 723 -8.62 -19.85 18.98
C LEU A 723 -8.15 -18.69 18.07
N GLY A 724 -9.04 -17.78 17.74
CA GLY A 724 -8.73 -16.60 16.93
C GLY A 724 -7.89 -15.56 17.65
N ASN A 725 -7.81 -15.60 18.97
CA ASN A 725 -7.03 -14.68 19.79
C ASN A 725 -5.67 -15.23 20.24
N GLU A 726 -5.26 -16.38 19.77
CA GLU A 726 -3.92 -16.88 20.08
C GLU A 726 -2.84 -15.93 19.55
N PRO A 727 -1.79 -15.67 20.37
CA PRO A 727 -0.78 -14.68 20.03
C PRO A 727 0.11 -15.14 18.87
N ALA A 728 0.73 -14.16 18.21
CA ALA A 728 1.73 -14.40 17.19
C ALA A 728 2.99 -15.04 17.80
N LEU A 729 3.43 -16.15 17.22
CA LEU A 729 4.61 -16.87 17.68
C LEU A 729 5.77 -16.65 16.71
N GLU A 730 6.98 -16.49 17.24
CA GLU A 730 8.19 -16.30 16.42
C GLU A 730 8.45 -17.46 15.45
N LYS A 731 8.11 -18.69 15.84
CA LYS A 731 8.28 -19.88 14.99
C LYS A 731 7.55 -19.78 13.65
N TYR A 732 6.49 -18.99 13.54
CA TYR A 732 5.74 -18.83 12.31
C TYR A 732 6.55 -18.11 11.21
N MET A 733 7.49 -17.25 11.60
CA MET A 733 8.40 -16.57 10.68
C MET A 733 9.64 -17.42 10.30
N LYS A 734 9.72 -18.63 10.77
CA LYS A 734 10.79 -19.59 10.42
C LYS A 734 10.28 -20.71 9.52
N GLU A 735 9.00 -20.73 9.25
CA GLU A 735 8.35 -21.69 8.36
C GLU A 735 8.42 -21.24 6.91
N LYS A 736 8.42 -22.19 5.97
CA LYS A 736 8.30 -21.88 4.54
C LYS A 736 6.86 -21.49 4.21
N PRO A 737 6.63 -20.62 3.18
CA PRO A 737 5.30 -20.29 2.72
C PRO A 737 4.55 -21.54 2.26
N ARG A 738 3.26 -21.60 2.55
CA ARG A 738 2.40 -22.67 2.06
C ARG A 738 2.10 -22.45 0.57
N ARG A 739 2.01 -23.56 -0.17
CA ARG A 739 1.65 -23.49 -1.59
C ARG A 739 0.18 -23.09 -1.77
N ARG A 740 -0.09 -22.40 -2.87
CA ARG A 740 -1.44 -21.95 -3.23
C ARG A 740 -2.46 -23.10 -3.28
N ASP A 741 -2.04 -24.25 -3.75
CA ASP A 741 -2.87 -25.45 -3.95
C ASP A 741 -2.83 -26.44 -2.76
N GLU A 742 -2.12 -26.11 -1.68
CA GLU A 742 -1.99 -26.98 -0.51
C GLU A 742 -3.31 -27.13 0.24
N SER A 743 -3.62 -28.36 0.64
CA SER A 743 -4.84 -28.65 1.38
C SER A 743 -4.76 -28.14 2.83
N ILE A 744 -5.90 -27.66 3.35
CA ILE A 744 -6.02 -27.24 4.75
C ILE A 744 -5.91 -28.44 5.71
N ILE A 745 -6.28 -29.64 5.28
CA ILE A 745 -6.40 -30.81 6.14
C ILE A 745 -5.08 -31.59 6.29
N LEU A 746 -4.19 -31.50 5.32
CA LEU A 746 -2.93 -32.29 5.29
C LEU A 746 -1.76 -31.53 5.90
#